data_b6d60c1018ddff438b62c9378cfe5625
#
_entry.id   b6d60c1018ddff438b62c9378cfe5625
#
_cell.length_a   1.000
_cell.length_b   1.000
_cell.length_c   1.000
_cell.angle_alpha   90.00
_cell.angle_beta   90.00
_cell.angle_gamma   90.00
#
_symmetry.space_group_name_H-M   'P 1'
#
loop_
_entity.id
_entity.type
_entity.pdbx_description
1 polymer ?
#
loop_
_entity_poly.entity_id
_entity_poly.type
_entity_poly.pdbx_seq_one_letter_code
_entity_poly.pdbx_strand_id
1 'polypeptide(L)'
;MCIRDSLARVTAVNLYFNEIQKLIFSLSMWRCTPSFSARARAILEEADKNPDGDVYEMRKRRNYSDFWRSIPLEEPYRVILAEVRDKLYNTREALQEVISGKRHALDPADESVICAKEQLLEPLMACYDSLKEVGDMTVADGFLLDLIRQVHNFGMGLVKLDIRQESDRHADALDAVTKHIGLGSYAEWDEEKRTAFLVGELEGKRPLIANDLECSAEVREVLDTFRMIAHLQKVCPGSLGTYVISMATVASDVLAVVLLQRECGGDPAALLNVAPLFERLDDLRDGPAQLKRLFSVPWYHTHIKGKQEVMIGYSDSGKDAGRLAAAWALYEGQEMATHVGDEFGVKLTLFHGRGGTVGRGGGPSHLAIMSQPPSTINGRLRVTVQGEVIEQNFGEHENCFHTMDLYTAATLEHTLKPPDGPVDEWRDVMATMEKTSCARYREVVFQTPEFNPYFIQATPGQELGSLNIGSRPSKRKSNAGVVALRAIPWIFAWTQSRFHLPVWLGMAEAFQQMKDDGKMGTLRAMYQGWPFFKVTMDLIEMVLAKADPAVAAYYEKELVEPSLHAFGAQLRQALKATTDIVLEITEHPDLLTPQSDTGGQGTYTTLADKLAMRSLYITPLNVVQVENLKLLREIEDGNPRPDWVPTWDWAKEMLGRYESNDLYHAVVSDTLIITMKGIAAGMQNTG
;
A
#
# COMPACT_ATOMS: atom_id res chain seq x y z
N MET A 1 1.18 -17.59 -1.46
CA MET A 1 2.41 -16.79 -1.64
C MET A 1 3.19 -17.25 -2.87
N CYS A 2 3.59 -18.50 -3.00
CA CYS A 2 4.32 -19.02 -4.17
C CYS A 2 3.65 -18.73 -5.52
N ILE A 3 2.33 -18.93 -5.65
CA ILE A 3 1.61 -18.68 -6.91
C ILE A 3 1.69 -17.20 -7.31
N ARG A 4 1.55 -16.26 -6.38
CA ARG A 4 1.68 -14.82 -6.68
C ARG A 4 3.08 -14.44 -7.11
N ASP A 5 4.11 -14.97 -6.43
CA ASP A 5 5.50 -14.80 -6.82
C ASP A 5 5.75 -15.35 -8.22
N SER A 6 5.31 -16.57 -8.49
CA SER A 6 5.46 -17.21 -9.80
C SER A 6 4.74 -16.44 -10.92
N LEU A 7 3.54 -15.89 -10.67
CA LEU A 7 2.82 -15.05 -11.64
C LEU A 7 3.59 -13.75 -11.95
N ALA A 8 4.10 -13.07 -10.93
CA ALA A 8 4.90 -11.86 -11.10
C ALA A 8 6.17 -12.15 -11.92
N ARG A 9 6.84 -13.29 -11.63
CA ARG A 9 8.03 -13.74 -12.38
C ARG A 9 7.72 -14.11 -13.82
N VAL A 10 6.62 -14.81 -14.09
CA VAL A 10 6.18 -15.10 -15.46
C VAL A 10 5.97 -13.80 -16.25
N THR A 11 5.39 -12.78 -15.61
CA THR A 11 5.19 -11.48 -16.24
C THR A 11 6.54 -10.80 -16.54
N ALA A 12 7.46 -10.75 -15.57
CA ALA A 12 8.80 -10.20 -15.77
C ALA A 12 9.56 -10.92 -16.89
N VAL A 13 9.56 -12.26 -16.86
CA VAL A 13 10.23 -13.09 -17.85
C VAL A 13 9.66 -12.85 -19.27
N ASN A 14 8.34 -12.73 -19.40
CA ASN A 14 7.70 -12.41 -20.69
C ASN A 14 8.11 -11.03 -21.22
N LEU A 15 8.16 -10.01 -20.35
CA LEU A 15 8.60 -8.67 -20.71
C LEU A 15 10.07 -8.70 -21.18
N TYR A 16 10.96 -9.29 -20.41
CA TYR A 16 12.37 -9.41 -20.78
C TYR A 16 12.58 -10.24 -22.06
N PHE A 17 11.85 -11.32 -22.21
CA PHE A 17 11.88 -12.13 -23.43
C PHE A 17 11.55 -11.28 -24.67
N ASN A 18 10.53 -10.45 -24.60
CA ASN A 18 10.15 -9.57 -25.71
C ASN A 18 11.24 -8.51 -26.00
N GLU A 19 11.81 -7.91 -24.96
CA GLU A 19 12.90 -6.92 -25.14
C GLU A 19 14.19 -7.57 -25.68
N ILE A 20 14.54 -8.77 -25.21
CA ILE A 20 15.66 -9.53 -25.76
C ILE A 20 15.43 -9.86 -27.26
N GLN A 21 14.21 -10.22 -27.64
CA GLN A 21 13.90 -10.42 -29.07
C GLN A 21 14.13 -9.16 -29.90
N LYS A 22 13.71 -7.99 -29.42
CA LYS A 22 13.97 -6.71 -30.08
C LYS A 22 15.49 -6.43 -30.20
N LEU A 23 16.24 -6.68 -29.12
CA LEU A 23 17.70 -6.50 -29.11
C LEU A 23 18.40 -7.44 -30.10
N ILE A 24 17.97 -8.69 -30.24
CA ILE A 24 18.52 -9.63 -31.22
C ILE A 24 18.37 -9.07 -32.64
N PHE A 25 17.29 -8.35 -32.97
CA PHE A 25 17.15 -7.71 -34.27
C PHE A 25 18.00 -6.44 -34.40
N SER A 26 18.08 -5.62 -33.36
CA SER A 26 18.79 -4.33 -33.39
C SER A 26 20.29 -4.45 -33.27
N LEU A 27 20.82 -5.47 -32.56
CA LEU A 27 22.24 -5.70 -32.38
C LEU A 27 22.82 -6.69 -33.42
N SER A 28 22.49 -6.49 -34.69
CA SER A 28 23.11 -7.18 -35.82
C SER A 28 24.46 -6.54 -36.15
N MET A 29 25.49 -6.89 -35.37
CA MET A 29 26.83 -6.25 -35.44
C MET A 29 27.95 -7.27 -35.37
N TRP A 30 29.01 -7.00 -36.12
CA TRP A 30 30.21 -7.84 -36.20
C TRP A 30 31.31 -7.33 -35.27
N ARG A 31 31.33 -6.02 -35.07
CA ARG A 31 32.38 -5.35 -34.31
C ARG A 31 32.20 -5.58 -32.83
N CYS A 32 33.07 -6.37 -32.26
CA CYS A 32 33.06 -6.69 -30.83
C CYS A 32 34.51 -6.92 -30.35
N THR A 33 34.69 -7.04 -29.05
CA THR A 33 35.99 -7.39 -28.48
C THR A 33 36.35 -8.85 -28.77
N PRO A 34 37.68 -9.19 -28.84
CA PRO A 34 38.08 -10.57 -29.05
C PRO A 34 37.61 -11.56 -28.02
N SER A 35 37.54 -11.14 -26.74
CA SER A 35 37.02 -11.95 -25.64
C SER A 35 35.51 -12.25 -25.81
N PHE A 36 34.74 -11.25 -26.23
CA PHE A 36 33.29 -11.40 -26.50
C PHE A 36 33.04 -12.34 -27.71
N SER A 37 33.83 -12.19 -28.77
CA SER A 37 33.78 -13.10 -29.91
C SER A 37 34.12 -14.56 -29.53
N ALA A 38 35.13 -14.77 -28.70
CA ALA A 38 35.50 -16.10 -28.20
C ALA A 38 34.34 -16.73 -27.36
N ARG A 39 33.68 -15.94 -26.52
CA ARG A 39 32.52 -16.39 -25.77
C ARG A 39 31.36 -16.83 -26.69
N ALA A 40 31.06 -16.05 -27.71
CA ALA A 40 30.00 -16.41 -28.67
C ALA A 40 30.33 -17.73 -29.42
N ARG A 41 31.60 -17.92 -29.82
CA ARG A 41 32.04 -19.18 -30.45
C ARG A 41 31.89 -20.38 -29.52
N ALA A 42 32.28 -20.24 -28.25
CA ALA A 42 32.13 -21.32 -27.25
C ALA A 42 30.69 -21.78 -27.10
N ILE A 43 29.74 -20.85 -27.10
CA ILE A 43 28.29 -21.17 -27.05
C ILE A 43 27.87 -21.99 -28.30
N LEU A 44 28.33 -21.61 -29.48
CA LEU A 44 28.00 -22.33 -30.72
C LEU A 44 28.65 -23.72 -30.74
N GLU A 45 29.90 -23.85 -30.32
CA GLU A 45 30.63 -25.13 -30.25
C GLU A 45 29.97 -26.08 -29.24
N GLU A 46 29.47 -25.57 -28.11
CA GLU A 46 28.75 -26.40 -27.14
C GLU A 46 27.39 -26.87 -27.67
N ALA A 47 26.67 -25.98 -28.34
CA ALA A 47 25.39 -26.32 -28.98
C ALA A 47 25.56 -27.38 -30.10
N ASP A 48 26.69 -27.37 -30.81
CA ASP A 48 26.99 -28.35 -31.87
C ASP A 48 27.40 -29.72 -31.28
N LYS A 49 28.03 -29.74 -30.11
CA LYS A 49 28.41 -30.99 -29.43
C LYS A 49 27.21 -31.75 -28.84
N ASN A 50 26.13 -31.05 -28.52
CA ASN A 50 24.96 -31.62 -27.91
C ASN A 50 23.71 -31.35 -28.78
N PRO A 51 23.55 -31.99 -29.94
CA PRO A 51 22.47 -31.78 -30.88
C PRO A 51 21.07 -32.20 -30.30
N ASP A 52 21.06 -33.03 -29.27
CA ASP A 52 19.86 -33.47 -28.54
C ASP A 52 19.62 -32.67 -27.22
N GLY A 53 20.47 -31.70 -26.93
CA GLY A 53 20.35 -30.82 -25.77
C GLY A 53 19.13 -29.92 -25.86
N ASP A 54 18.62 -29.47 -24.69
CA ASP A 54 17.40 -28.66 -24.59
C ASP A 54 17.44 -27.39 -25.46
N VAL A 55 18.59 -26.74 -25.57
CA VAL A 55 18.77 -25.53 -26.38
C VAL A 55 18.65 -25.87 -27.87
N TYR A 56 19.23 -26.98 -28.33
CA TYR A 56 19.14 -27.42 -29.73
C TYR A 56 17.72 -27.90 -30.09
N GLU A 57 17.10 -28.71 -29.24
CA GLU A 57 15.72 -29.16 -29.41
C GLU A 57 14.71 -27.99 -29.39
N MET A 58 14.94 -26.99 -28.57
CA MET A 58 14.11 -25.78 -28.57
C MET A 58 14.27 -24.95 -29.86
N ARG A 59 15.47 -24.85 -30.41
CA ARG A 59 15.71 -24.24 -31.73
C ARG A 59 15.00 -25.01 -32.82
N LYS A 60 14.92 -26.34 -32.72
CA LYS A 60 14.31 -27.25 -33.69
C LYS A 60 12.79 -27.33 -33.58
N ARG A 61 12.23 -27.32 -32.37
CA ARG A 61 10.78 -27.44 -32.12
C ARG A 61 10.00 -26.16 -32.47
N ARG A 62 10.65 -25.03 -32.50
CA ARG A 62 10.02 -23.78 -32.92
C ARG A 62 10.30 -23.54 -34.41
N ASN A 63 9.23 -23.28 -35.16
CA ASN A 63 9.31 -22.85 -36.56
C ASN A 63 10.04 -21.49 -36.79
N TYR A 64 10.86 -21.07 -35.83
CA TYR A 64 11.91 -20.07 -35.98
C TYR A 64 13.13 -20.62 -36.70
N SER A 65 13.03 -21.84 -37.20
CA SER A 65 14.11 -22.69 -37.64
C SER A 65 15.04 -22.06 -38.67
N ASP A 66 14.48 -21.29 -39.61
CA ASP A 66 15.28 -20.85 -40.73
C ASP A 66 16.13 -19.61 -40.42
N PHE A 67 15.66 -18.75 -39.53
CA PHE A 67 16.39 -17.57 -39.12
C PHE A 67 17.55 -17.91 -38.14
N TRP A 68 17.35 -18.85 -37.23
CA TRP A 68 18.32 -19.20 -36.20
C TRP A 68 19.35 -20.25 -36.63
N ARG A 69 19.04 -21.07 -37.62
CA ARG A 69 19.99 -21.99 -38.24
C ARG A 69 21.13 -21.29 -39.00
N SER A 70 20.91 -20.01 -39.31
CA SER A 70 21.83 -19.19 -40.08
C SER A 70 22.34 -17.95 -39.32
N ILE A 71 22.33 -17.96 -37.96
CA ILE A 71 23.06 -16.88 -37.25
C ILE A 71 24.52 -16.99 -37.63
N PRO A 72 25.07 -16.03 -38.39
CA PRO A 72 26.44 -16.07 -38.75
C PRO A 72 27.35 -15.98 -37.53
N LEU A 73 28.48 -16.67 -37.53
CA LEU A 73 29.52 -16.57 -36.48
C LEU A 73 30.05 -15.13 -36.33
N GLU A 74 29.76 -14.30 -37.32
CA GLU A 74 30.09 -12.89 -37.36
C GLU A 74 29.12 -12.00 -36.56
N GLU A 75 28.01 -12.54 -36.02
CA GLU A 75 27.05 -11.79 -35.23
C GLU A 75 27.05 -12.20 -33.73
N PRO A 76 28.13 -11.98 -33.01
CA PRO A 76 28.35 -12.54 -31.67
C PRO A 76 27.30 -12.02 -30.65
N TYR A 77 26.77 -10.80 -30.77
CA TYR A 77 25.75 -10.26 -29.88
C TYR A 77 24.48 -11.07 -29.99
N ARG A 78 24.06 -11.45 -31.21
CA ARG A 78 22.88 -12.29 -31.44
C ARG A 78 23.01 -13.67 -30.81
N VAL A 79 24.19 -14.26 -30.88
CA VAL A 79 24.46 -15.58 -30.29
C VAL A 79 24.25 -15.54 -28.77
N ILE A 80 24.85 -14.58 -28.09
CA ILE A 80 24.70 -14.43 -26.61
C ILE A 80 23.28 -14.09 -26.23
N LEU A 81 22.63 -13.17 -26.93
CA LEU A 81 21.24 -12.81 -26.65
C LEU A 81 20.25 -13.95 -26.96
N ALA A 82 20.55 -14.82 -27.92
CA ALA A 82 19.74 -15.99 -28.20
C ALA A 82 19.82 -17.02 -27.05
N GLU A 83 21.00 -17.22 -26.45
CA GLU A 83 21.14 -18.07 -25.27
C GLU A 83 20.30 -17.51 -24.09
N VAL A 84 20.39 -16.20 -23.84
CA VAL A 84 19.58 -15.53 -22.80
C VAL A 84 18.08 -15.71 -23.05
N ARG A 85 17.65 -15.51 -24.29
CA ARG A 85 16.24 -15.71 -24.68
C ARG A 85 15.77 -17.14 -24.40
N ASP A 86 16.58 -18.12 -24.74
CA ASP A 86 16.23 -19.53 -24.57
C ASP A 86 16.16 -19.90 -23.09
N LYS A 87 17.05 -19.38 -22.25
CA LYS A 87 16.96 -19.50 -20.79
C LYS A 87 15.71 -18.82 -20.21
N LEU A 88 15.33 -17.63 -20.71
CA LEU A 88 14.09 -16.97 -20.31
C LEU A 88 12.85 -17.80 -20.67
N TYR A 89 12.88 -18.43 -21.84
CA TYR A 89 11.80 -19.33 -22.25
C TYR A 89 11.67 -20.53 -21.32
N ASN A 90 12.77 -21.20 -21.02
CA ASN A 90 12.77 -22.34 -20.09
C ASN A 90 12.28 -21.93 -18.71
N THR A 91 12.73 -20.76 -18.24
CA THR A 91 12.27 -20.19 -16.98
C THR A 91 10.75 -19.98 -16.97
N ARG A 92 10.16 -19.48 -18.05
CA ARG A 92 8.73 -19.30 -18.19
C ARG A 92 7.97 -20.61 -18.10
N GLU A 93 8.38 -21.63 -18.87
CA GLU A 93 7.74 -22.94 -18.87
C GLU A 93 7.82 -23.59 -17.49
N ALA A 94 9.01 -23.55 -16.87
CA ALA A 94 9.20 -24.08 -15.52
C ALA A 94 8.32 -23.37 -14.47
N LEU A 95 8.16 -22.04 -14.57
CA LEU A 95 7.25 -21.28 -13.70
C LEU A 95 5.78 -21.63 -13.94
N GLN A 96 5.36 -21.91 -15.17
CA GLN A 96 4.00 -22.37 -15.48
C GLN A 96 3.73 -23.76 -14.87
N GLU A 97 4.75 -24.63 -14.85
CA GLU A 97 4.67 -25.90 -14.14
C GLU A 97 4.49 -25.72 -12.63
N VAL A 98 5.20 -24.74 -12.03
CA VAL A 98 5.01 -24.39 -10.61
C VAL A 98 3.59 -23.87 -10.34
N ILE A 99 3.07 -23.00 -11.20
CA ILE A 99 1.70 -22.45 -11.07
C ILE A 99 0.65 -23.57 -11.18
N SER A 100 0.86 -24.53 -12.08
CA SER A 100 -0.05 -25.68 -12.29
C SER A 100 0.12 -26.81 -11.26
N GLY A 101 1.06 -26.67 -10.30
CA GLY A 101 1.32 -27.68 -9.28
C GLY A 101 2.11 -28.91 -9.76
N LYS A 102 2.61 -28.91 -10.98
CA LYS A 102 3.42 -30.02 -11.53
C LYS A 102 4.88 -29.98 -11.03
N ARG A 103 5.34 -28.83 -10.57
CA ARG A 103 6.67 -28.60 -10.02
C ARG A 103 6.55 -27.77 -8.73
N HIS A 104 7.40 -28.04 -7.74
CA HIS A 104 7.34 -27.32 -6.46
C HIS A 104 7.98 -25.95 -6.52
N ALA A 105 9.13 -25.82 -7.19
CA ALA A 105 9.89 -24.56 -7.33
C ALA A 105 10.86 -24.67 -8.51
N LEU A 106 11.45 -23.51 -8.91
CA LEU A 106 12.63 -23.52 -9.75
C LEU A 106 13.81 -24.07 -8.97
N ASP A 107 14.70 -24.79 -9.66
CA ASP A 107 15.97 -25.25 -9.10
C ASP A 107 17.07 -24.23 -9.43
N PRO A 108 17.68 -23.57 -8.43
CA PRO A 108 18.77 -22.65 -8.69
C PRO A 108 20.06 -23.31 -9.28
N ALA A 109 20.18 -24.63 -9.18
CA ALA A 109 21.27 -25.40 -9.77
C ALA A 109 21.04 -25.73 -11.26
N ASP A 110 19.83 -25.50 -11.76
CA ASP A 110 19.50 -25.73 -13.17
C ASP A 110 19.99 -24.53 -14.02
N GLU A 111 21.08 -24.71 -14.72
CA GLU A 111 21.71 -23.68 -15.56
C GLU A 111 20.84 -23.30 -16.78
N SER A 112 19.80 -24.07 -17.09
CA SER A 112 18.88 -23.79 -18.19
C SER A 112 17.84 -22.72 -17.86
N VAL A 113 17.69 -22.36 -16.57
CA VAL A 113 16.72 -21.35 -16.08
C VAL A 113 17.42 -20.17 -15.42
N ILE A 114 16.74 -19.03 -15.40
CA ILE A 114 17.18 -17.80 -14.74
C ILE A 114 16.42 -17.64 -13.43
N CYS A 115 17.10 -17.82 -12.31
CA CYS A 115 16.54 -17.67 -10.96
C CYS A 115 16.83 -16.30 -10.33
N ALA A 116 17.97 -15.70 -10.66
CA ALA A 116 18.43 -14.41 -10.11
C ALA A 116 18.68 -13.40 -11.23
N LYS A 117 18.49 -12.12 -10.92
CA LYS A 117 18.70 -11.03 -11.90
C LYS A 117 20.13 -10.94 -12.40
N GLU A 118 21.10 -11.35 -11.60
CA GLU A 118 22.51 -11.36 -11.92
C GLU A 118 22.81 -12.26 -13.12
N GLN A 119 22.10 -13.38 -13.24
CA GLN A 119 22.23 -14.30 -14.38
C GLN A 119 21.74 -13.68 -15.70
N LEU A 120 20.81 -12.71 -15.61
CA LEU A 120 20.35 -11.94 -16.78
C LEU A 120 21.23 -10.72 -17.04
N LEU A 121 21.69 -10.04 -15.99
CA LEU A 121 22.52 -8.84 -16.11
C LEU A 121 23.91 -9.13 -16.67
N GLU A 122 24.52 -10.24 -16.27
CA GLU A 122 25.89 -10.59 -16.69
C GLU A 122 26.06 -10.59 -18.22
N PRO A 123 25.27 -11.36 -19.01
CA PRO A 123 25.39 -11.35 -20.45
C PRO A 123 24.99 -10.01 -21.10
N LEU A 124 24.05 -9.27 -20.53
CA LEU A 124 23.67 -7.94 -21.02
C LEU A 124 24.81 -6.92 -20.81
N MET A 125 25.43 -6.95 -19.64
CA MET A 125 26.60 -6.11 -19.34
C MET A 125 27.76 -6.46 -20.21
N ALA A 126 28.03 -7.76 -20.49
CA ALA A 126 29.06 -8.18 -21.42
C ALA A 126 28.82 -7.61 -22.83
N CYS A 127 27.58 -7.57 -23.30
CA CYS A 127 27.20 -6.90 -24.55
C CYS A 127 27.51 -5.39 -24.48
N TYR A 128 27.12 -4.74 -23.41
CA TYR A 128 27.33 -3.30 -23.21
C TYR A 128 28.80 -2.92 -23.16
N ASP A 129 29.59 -3.66 -22.38
CA ASP A 129 31.02 -3.39 -22.22
C ASP A 129 31.78 -3.64 -23.53
N SER A 130 31.43 -4.68 -24.30
CA SER A 130 31.98 -4.94 -25.61
C SER A 130 31.73 -3.81 -26.61
N LEU A 131 30.48 -3.32 -26.68
CA LEU A 131 30.08 -2.17 -27.53
C LEU A 131 30.86 -0.90 -27.15
N LYS A 132 30.95 -0.64 -25.85
CA LYS A 132 31.67 0.51 -25.31
C LYS A 132 33.17 0.46 -25.68
N GLU A 133 33.80 -0.70 -25.50
CA GLU A 133 35.23 -0.87 -25.76
C GLU A 133 35.59 -0.71 -27.25
N VAL A 134 34.71 -1.13 -28.14
CA VAL A 134 34.90 -0.94 -29.59
C VAL A 134 34.46 0.43 -30.10
N GLY A 135 33.97 1.32 -29.22
CA GLY A 135 33.61 2.71 -29.53
C GLY A 135 32.19 2.92 -30.02
N ASP A 136 31.28 1.94 -29.87
CA ASP A 136 29.88 2.01 -30.31
C ASP A 136 28.93 2.40 -29.14
N MET A 137 29.33 3.45 -28.38
CA MET A 137 28.58 3.94 -27.21
C MET A 137 27.11 4.30 -27.50
N THR A 138 26.84 4.92 -28.65
CA THR A 138 25.47 5.31 -29.02
C THR A 138 24.55 4.10 -29.12
N VAL A 139 25.05 2.96 -29.57
CA VAL A 139 24.30 1.71 -29.65
C VAL A 139 24.18 1.09 -28.26
N ALA A 140 25.23 1.12 -27.46
CA ALA A 140 25.24 0.61 -26.09
C ALA A 140 24.23 1.37 -25.21
N ASP A 141 24.20 2.70 -25.32
CA ASP A 141 23.34 3.60 -24.54
C ASP A 141 21.87 3.62 -25.02
N GLY A 142 21.51 2.86 -26.05
CA GLY A 142 20.16 2.70 -26.55
C GLY A 142 19.34 1.64 -25.78
N PHE A 143 18.54 0.87 -26.51
CA PHE A 143 17.64 -0.17 -25.94
C PHE A 143 18.34 -1.18 -25.02
N LEU A 144 19.65 -1.44 -25.23
CA LEU A 144 20.40 -2.33 -24.36
C LEU A 144 20.55 -1.75 -22.94
N LEU A 145 20.93 -0.47 -22.83
CA LEU A 145 21.05 0.20 -21.52
C LEU A 145 19.68 0.32 -20.86
N ASP A 146 18.62 0.58 -21.61
CA ASP A 146 17.27 0.65 -21.06
C ASP A 146 16.81 -0.70 -20.49
N LEU A 147 17.10 -1.81 -21.18
CA LEU A 147 16.83 -3.13 -20.64
C LEU A 147 17.67 -3.43 -19.39
N ILE A 148 18.96 -3.08 -19.38
CA ILE A 148 19.84 -3.23 -18.20
C ILE A 148 19.23 -2.47 -17.00
N ARG A 149 18.78 -1.23 -17.19
CA ARG A 149 18.11 -0.43 -16.16
C ARG A 149 16.82 -1.08 -15.68
N GLN A 150 16.00 -1.60 -16.58
CA GLN A 150 14.76 -2.32 -16.22
C GLN A 150 15.07 -3.54 -15.35
N VAL A 151 16.06 -4.36 -15.73
CA VAL A 151 16.44 -5.53 -14.94
C VAL A 151 17.00 -5.14 -13.57
N HIS A 152 17.76 -4.05 -13.46
CA HIS A 152 18.23 -3.53 -12.17
C HIS A 152 17.08 -3.12 -11.27
N ASN A 153 16.06 -2.43 -11.81
CA ASN A 153 14.94 -1.90 -11.04
C ASN A 153 13.92 -2.97 -10.64
N PHE A 154 13.56 -3.85 -11.57
CA PHE A 154 12.45 -4.79 -11.38
C PHE A 154 12.90 -6.21 -11.05
N GLY A 155 14.18 -6.56 -11.27
CA GLY A 155 14.68 -7.91 -11.03
C GLY A 155 13.87 -8.97 -11.74
N MET A 156 13.84 -10.18 -11.17
CA MET A 156 13.04 -11.28 -11.72
C MET A 156 11.60 -11.31 -11.19
N GLY A 157 11.27 -10.53 -10.17
CA GLY A 157 9.99 -10.57 -9.45
C GLY A 157 9.06 -9.37 -9.71
N LEU A 158 9.41 -8.42 -10.58
CA LEU A 158 8.76 -7.13 -10.83
C LEU A 158 8.69 -6.24 -9.59
N VAL A 159 8.05 -6.71 -8.52
CA VAL A 159 7.82 -5.98 -7.28
C VAL A 159 8.11 -6.91 -6.10
N LYS A 160 8.83 -6.40 -5.12
CA LYS A 160 9.03 -7.13 -3.86
C LYS A 160 7.72 -7.19 -3.09
N LEU A 161 7.35 -8.39 -2.63
CA LEU A 161 6.17 -8.59 -1.82
C LEU A 161 6.49 -8.33 -0.34
N ASP A 162 5.81 -7.36 0.25
CA ASP A 162 5.82 -7.19 1.70
C ASP A 162 4.87 -8.20 2.34
N ILE A 163 5.30 -8.76 3.46
CA ILE A 163 4.50 -9.64 4.28
C ILE A 163 3.88 -8.82 5.40
N ARG A 164 2.63 -9.08 5.75
CA ARG A 164 1.97 -8.37 6.86
C ARG A 164 1.14 -9.32 7.70
N GLN A 165 1.30 -9.25 9.05
CA GLN A 165 0.52 -10.00 10.00
C GLN A 165 0.33 -9.19 11.29
N GLU A 166 -0.64 -9.56 12.11
CA GLU A 166 -0.94 -8.93 13.39
C GLU A 166 -0.04 -9.49 14.51
N SER A 167 0.37 -8.63 15.46
CA SER A 167 1.25 -9.00 16.59
C SER A 167 0.69 -10.16 17.42
N ASP A 168 -0.62 -10.15 17.71
CA ASP A 168 -1.27 -11.21 18.48
C ASP A 168 -1.06 -12.60 17.87
N ARG A 169 -1.04 -12.71 16.53
CA ARG A 169 -0.83 -13.99 15.84
C ARG A 169 0.56 -14.56 16.08
N HIS A 170 1.56 -13.69 16.23
CA HIS A 170 2.94 -14.10 16.56
C HIS A 170 3.03 -14.50 18.04
N ALA A 171 2.35 -13.76 18.91
CA ALA A 171 2.26 -14.09 20.34
C ALA A 171 1.59 -15.46 20.55
N ASP A 172 0.50 -15.76 19.83
CA ASP A 172 -0.17 -17.07 19.87
C ASP A 172 0.76 -18.20 19.43
N ALA A 173 1.58 -17.95 18.40
CA ALA A 173 2.54 -18.95 17.90
C ALA A 173 3.63 -19.23 18.95
N LEU A 174 4.18 -18.18 19.58
CA LEU A 174 5.16 -18.34 20.65
C LEU A 174 4.56 -18.93 21.91
N ASP A 175 3.31 -18.61 22.23
CA ASP A 175 2.59 -19.19 23.36
C ASP A 175 2.43 -20.72 23.21
N ALA A 176 2.06 -21.17 22.02
CA ALA A 176 1.99 -22.61 21.71
C ALA A 176 3.37 -23.28 21.87
N VAL A 177 4.43 -22.64 21.38
CA VAL A 177 5.81 -23.17 21.50
C VAL A 177 6.25 -23.22 22.95
N THR A 178 6.09 -22.15 23.72
CA THR A 178 6.55 -22.10 25.13
C THR A 178 5.77 -23.04 26.04
N LYS A 179 4.48 -23.26 25.79
CA LYS A 179 3.68 -24.27 26.48
C LYS A 179 4.16 -25.69 26.15
N HIS A 180 4.43 -25.98 24.88
CA HIS A 180 4.91 -27.29 24.43
C HIS A 180 6.23 -27.69 25.09
N ILE A 181 7.16 -26.74 25.21
CA ILE A 181 8.47 -27.00 25.85
C ILE A 181 8.48 -26.82 27.36
N GLY A 182 7.30 -26.60 27.97
CA GLY A 182 7.14 -26.55 29.44
C GLY A 182 7.59 -25.26 30.12
N LEU A 183 7.78 -24.15 29.38
CA LEU A 183 8.18 -22.84 29.95
C LEU A 183 6.97 -22.00 30.42
N GLY A 184 5.74 -22.43 30.15
CA GLY A 184 4.52 -21.73 30.51
C GLY A 184 3.95 -20.89 29.36
N SER A 185 2.99 -20.02 29.68
CA SER A 185 2.26 -19.21 28.69
C SER A 185 2.98 -17.92 28.35
N TYR A 186 3.50 -17.78 27.12
CA TYR A 186 4.11 -16.54 26.63
C TYR A 186 3.11 -15.36 26.66
N ALA A 187 1.83 -15.64 26.42
CA ALA A 187 0.78 -14.62 26.43
C ALA A 187 0.61 -13.97 27.81
N GLU A 188 0.90 -14.69 28.89
CA GLU A 188 0.78 -14.21 30.28
C GLU A 188 2.05 -13.49 30.80
N TRP A 189 3.14 -13.51 30.03
CA TRP A 189 4.38 -12.86 30.45
C TRP A 189 4.32 -11.35 30.24
N ASP A 190 4.98 -10.62 31.16
CA ASP A 190 5.22 -9.20 30.98
C ASP A 190 6.28 -8.93 29.88
N GLU A 191 6.40 -7.68 29.49
CA GLU A 191 7.31 -7.25 28.40
C GLU A 191 8.78 -7.53 28.71
N GLU A 192 9.20 -7.40 29.96
CA GLU A 192 10.58 -7.65 30.39
C GLU A 192 10.93 -9.14 30.24
N LYS A 193 10.04 -10.01 30.68
CA LYS A 193 10.22 -11.47 30.55
C LYS A 193 10.15 -11.92 29.09
N ARG A 194 9.23 -11.36 28.29
CA ARG A 194 9.16 -11.62 26.86
C ARG A 194 10.46 -11.24 26.16
N THR A 195 10.95 -10.02 26.39
CA THR A 195 12.19 -9.53 25.80
C THR A 195 13.39 -10.36 26.23
N ALA A 196 13.53 -10.68 27.51
CA ALA A 196 14.63 -11.51 28.01
C ALA A 196 14.64 -12.91 27.38
N PHE A 197 13.48 -13.55 27.27
CA PHE A 197 13.34 -14.85 26.60
C PHE A 197 13.73 -14.76 25.13
N LEU A 198 13.17 -13.80 24.40
CA LEU A 198 13.41 -13.66 22.96
C LEU A 198 14.89 -13.38 22.67
N VAL A 199 15.53 -12.50 23.44
CA VAL A 199 16.97 -12.22 23.29
C VAL A 199 17.80 -13.45 23.61
N GLY A 200 17.49 -14.16 24.72
CA GLY A 200 18.19 -15.40 25.07
C GLY A 200 18.11 -16.47 23.99
N GLU A 201 16.92 -16.64 23.38
CA GLU A 201 16.77 -17.59 22.28
C GLU A 201 17.47 -17.08 21.00
N LEU A 202 17.43 -15.78 20.68
CA LEU A 202 18.13 -15.19 19.52
C LEU A 202 19.66 -15.30 19.62
N GLU A 203 20.22 -15.27 20.80
CA GLU A 203 21.65 -15.53 21.06
C GLU A 203 21.96 -17.04 21.03
N GLY A 204 20.96 -17.87 21.32
CA GLY A 204 21.07 -19.33 21.31
C GLY A 204 21.24 -19.92 19.91
N LYS A 205 21.73 -21.18 19.87
CA LYS A 205 21.91 -21.92 18.61
C LYS A 205 21.04 -23.18 18.52
N ARG A 206 20.32 -23.52 19.58
CA ARG A 206 19.43 -24.70 19.58
C ARG A 206 18.13 -24.39 18.86
N PRO A 207 17.53 -25.34 18.13
CA PRO A 207 16.17 -25.17 17.61
C PRO A 207 15.18 -25.02 18.77
N LEU A 208 14.24 -24.09 18.63
CA LEU A 208 13.19 -23.85 19.61
C LEU A 208 11.88 -24.56 19.24
N ILE A 209 11.54 -24.58 17.95
CA ILE A 209 10.28 -25.14 17.44
C ILE A 209 10.44 -26.63 17.17
N ALA A 210 9.74 -27.45 17.94
CA ALA A 210 9.74 -28.89 17.78
C ALA A 210 8.97 -29.32 16.50
N ASN A 211 9.43 -30.39 15.85
CA ASN A 211 8.78 -30.92 14.64
C ASN A 211 7.39 -31.54 14.93
N ASP A 212 7.17 -31.99 16.15
CA ASP A 212 5.96 -32.62 16.67
C ASP A 212 5.04 -31.64 17.42
N LEU A 213 5.26 -30.33 17.26
CA LEU A 213 4.43 -29.31 17.89
C LEU A 213 2.96 -29.46 17.47
N GLU A 214 2.14 -29.86 18.43
CA GLU A 214 0.68 -29.84 18.32
C GLU A 214 0.17 -28.42 18.54
N CYS A 215 -0.51 -27.85 17.54
CA CYS A 215 -1.00 -26.49 17.59
C CYS A 215 -2.28 -26.30 16.77
N SER A 216 -3.00 -25.21 17.00
CA SER A 216 -4.19 -24.83 16.24
C SER A 216 -3.88 -24.61 14.76
N ALA A 217 -4.91 -24.61 13.92
CA ALA A 217 -4.75 -24.30 12.50
C ALA A 217 -4.20 -22.90 12.26
N GLU A 218 -4.60 -21.94 13.10
CA GLU A 218 -4.15 -20.54 13.03
C GLU A 218 -2.66 -20.40 13.35
N VAL A 219 -2.17 -21.09 14.39
CA VAL A 219 -0.74 -21.12 14.75
C VAL A 219 0.07 -21.79 13.64
N ARG A 220 -0.43 -22.90 13.10
CA ARG A 220 0.22 -23.60 11.99
C ARG A 220 0.35 -22.74 10.76
N GLU A 221 -0.68 -21.97 10.41
CA GLU A 221 -0.65 -21.01 9.30
C GLU A 221 0.48 -19.97 9.48
N VAL A 222 0.68 -19.44 10.69
CA VAL A 222 1.77 -18.50 11.00
C VAL A 222 3.12 -19.17 10.77
N LEU A 223 3.35 -20.36 11.35
CA LEU A 223 4.62 -21.08 11.20
C LEU A 223 4.90 -21.47 9.74
N ASP A 224 3.88 -21.92 9.02
CA ASP A 224 4.01 -22.28 7.60
C ASP A 224 4.27 -21.05 6.72
N THR A 225 3.76 -19.88 7.12
CA THR A 225 4.11 -18.60 6.45
C THR A 225 5.59 -18.31 6.62
N PHE A 226 6.18 -18.46 7.82
CA PHE A 226 7.62 -18.25 8.01
C PHE A 226 8.48 -19.29 7.30
N ARG A 227 8.07 -20.57 7.27
CA ARG A 227 8.74 -21.61 6.47
C ARG A 227 8.71 -21.27 4.99
N MET A 228 7.59 -20.76 4.50
CA MET A 228 7.45 -20.31 3.12
C MET A 228 8.35 -19.10 2.80
N ILE A 229 8.48 -18.15 3.72
CA ILE A 229 9.41 -17.02 3.60
C ILE A 229 10.85 -17.55 3.44
N ALA A 230 11.26 -18.44 4.33
CA ALA A 230 12.59 -19.03 4.28
C ALA A 230 12.85 -19.80 2.97
N HIS A 231 11.85 -20.54 2.48
CA HIS A 231 11.93 -21.23 1.20
C HIS A 231 12.08 -20.23 0.02
N LEU A 232 11.22 -19.21 -0.06
CA LEU A 232 11.27 -18.22 -1.14
C LEU A 232 12.59 -17.43 -1.15
N GLN A 233 13.16 -17.11 0.01
CA GLN A 233 14.46 -16.45 0.08
C GLN A 233 15.60 -17.29 -0.52
N LYS A 234 15.51 -18.63 -0.47
CA LYS A 234 16.47 -19.56 -1.09
C LYS A 234 16.27 -19.70 -2.59
N VAL A 235 15.02 -19.91 -3.03
CA VAL A 235 14.72 -20.21 -4.44
C VAL A 235 14.49 -18.96 -5.30
N CYS A 236 14.16 -17.82 -4.68
CA CYS A 236 13.84 -16.56 -5.34
C CYS A 236 14.44 -15.36 -4.58
N PRO A 237 15.76 -15.22 -4.49
CA PRO A 237 16.39 -14.12 -3.77
C PRO A 237 15.86 -12.77 -4.24
N GLY A 238 15.45 -11.92 -3.28
CA GLY A 238 14.98 -10.56 -3.56
C GLY A 238 13.53 -10.42 -4.00
N SER A 239 12.72 -11.49 -4.02
CA SER A 239 11.27 -11.42 -4.30
C SER A 239 10.46 -10.90 -3.11
N LEU A 240 10.97 -11.01 -1.90
CA LEU A 240 10.33 -10.52 -0.68
C LEU A 240 10.93 -9.19 -0.22
N GLY A 241 10.08 -8.35 0.33
CA GLY A 241 10.41 -7.04 0.89
C GLY A 241 10.52 -7.08 2.41
N THR A 242 9.75 -6.24 3.08
CA THR A 242 9.74 -6.08 4.53
C THR A 242 8.62 -6.89 5.16
N TYR A 243 8.85 -7.40 6.35
CA TYR A 243 7.80 -7.98 7.19
C TYR A 243 7.19 -6.89 8.06
N VAL A 244 5.93 -6.53 7.84
CA VAL A 244 5.22 -5.49 8.57
C VAL A 244 4.37 -6.12 9.67
N ILE A 245 4.52 -5.63 10.90
CA ILE A 245 3.70 -6.06 12.04
C ILE A 245 2.62 -5.00 12.29
N SER A 246 1.36 -5.34 12.01
CA SER A 246 0.24 -4.49 12.42
C SER A 246 -0.10 -4.68 13.90
N MET A 247 -0.64 -3.65 14.53
CA MET A 247 -0.91 -3.61 15.97
C MET A 247 0.35 -3.86 16.81
N ALA A 248 1.52 -3.44 16.32
CA ALA A 248 2.76 -3.50 17.09
C ALA A 248 2.74 -2.41 18.17
N THR A 249 2.83 -2.82 19.44
CA THR A 249 2.75 -1.91 20.58
C THR A 249 3.98 -1.95 21.47
N VAL A 250 4.78 -3.02 21.39
CA VAL A 250 5.93 -3.25 22.25
C VAL A 250 7.15 -3.77 21.47
N ALA A 251 8.34 -3.61 22.05
CA ALA A 251 9.59 -4.04 21.41
C ALA A 251 9.66 -5.55 21.17
N SER A 252 9.08 -6.35 22.07
CA SER A 252 9.04 -7.81 21.93
C SER A 252 8.26 -8.28 20.69
N ASP A 253 7.31 -7.50 20.15
CA ASP A 253 6.60 -7.85 18.92
C ASP A 253 7.56 -7.99 17.71
N VAL A 254 8.56 -7.10 17.65
CA VAL A 254 9.59 -7.12 16.60
C VAL A 254 10.55 -8.30 16.81
N LEU A 255 11.03 -8.49 18.04
CA LEU A 255 11.94 -9.59 18.36
C LEU A 255 11.29 -10.97 18.11
N ALA A 256 10.00 -11.10 18.41
CA ALA A 256 9.21 -12.31 18.16
C ALA A 256 9.24 -12.70 16.67
N VAL A 257 9.03 -11.74 15.77
CA VAL A 257 9.05 -12.00 14.32
C VAL A 257 10.45 -12.36 13.84
N VAL A 258 11.50 -11.72 14.36
CA VAL A 258 12.88 -12.07 14.01
C VAL A 258 13.20 -13.50 14.47
N LEU A 259 12.78 -13.88 15.68
CA LEU A 259 12.98 -15.24 16.20
C LEU A 259 12.22 -16.28 15.35
N LEU A 260 10.95 -16.04 15.05
CA LEU A 260 10.13 -16.94 14.22
C LEU A 260 10.69 -17.12 12.80
N GLN A 261 11.21 -16.06 12.18
CA GLN A 261 11.90 -16.18 10.88
C GLN A 261 13.09 -17.15 10.97
N ARG A 262 13.94 -17.00 11.99
CA ARG A 262 15.12 -17.85 12.18
C ARG A 262 14.73 -19.30 12.46
N GLU A 263 13.80 -19.51 13.38
CA GLU A 263 13.37 -20.85 13.82
C GLU A 263 12.66 -21.65 12.72
N CYS A 264 12.00 -20.96 11.80
CA CYS A 264 11.34 -21.59 10.66
C CYS A 264 12.26 -21.82 9.44
N GLY A 265 13.58 -21.72 9.62
CA GLY A 265 14.59 -22.07 8.61
C GLY A 265 15.12 -20.89 7.79
N GLY A 266 14.91 -19.66 8.25
CA GLY A 266 15.53 -18.48 7.67
C GLY A 266 17.04 -18.46 7.90
N ASP A 267 17.79 -18.02 6.89
CA ASP A 267 19.21 -17.74 7.06
C ASP A 267 19.40 -16.52 7.96
N PRO A 268 20.09 -16.60 9.10
CA PRO A 268 20.34 -15.47 9.98
C PRO A 268 20.99 -14.25 9.30
N ALA A 269 21.72 -14.47 8.23
CA ALA A 269 22.36 -13.40 7.45
C ALA A 269 21.40 -12.70 6.47
N ALA A 270 20.25 -13.31 6.18
CA ALA A 270 19.30 -12.89 5.14
C ALA A 270 17.84 -12.79 5.61
N LEU A 271 17.59 -12.66 6.91
CA LEU A 271 16.23 -12.45 7.44
C LEU A 271 15.63 -11.17 6.84
N LEU A 272 14.31 -11.18 6.63
CA LEU A 272 13.59 -9.98 6.18
C LEU A 272 13.67 -8.90 7.26
N ASN A 273 13.80 -7.65 6.83
CA ASN A 273 13.62 -6.52 7.72
C ASN A 273 12.23 -6.55 8.33
N VAL A 274 12.14 -6.24 9.62
CA VAL A 274 10.87 -6.20 10.35
C VAL A 274 10.52 -4.75 10.63
N ALA A 275 9.35 -4.33 10.16
CA ALA A 275 8.85 -2.97 10.38
C ALA A 275 7.63 -3.01 11.31
N PRO A 276 7.72 -2.46 12.52
CA PRO A 276 6.53 -2.21 13.33
C PRO A 276 5.66 -1.16 12.64
N LEU A 277 4.34 -1.35 12.67
CA LEU A 277 3.36 -0.38 12.23
C LEU A 277 2.70 0.27 13.43
N PHE A 278 2.91 1.57 13.58
CA PHE A 278 2.23 2.41 14.55
C PHE A 278 1.00 3.02 13.88
N GLU A 279 -0.18 2.59 14.27
CA GLU A 279 -1.42 2.91 13.56
C GLU A 279 -2.52 3.55 14.42
N ARG A 280 -2.44 3.50 15.75
CA ARG A 280 -3.35 4.19 16.67
C ARG A 280 -2.69 5.44 17.24
N LEU A 281 -3.49 6.32 17.85
CA LEU A 281 -2.97 7.53 18.48
C LEU A 281 -1.93 7.22 19.55
N ASP A 282 -2.23 6.23 20.41
CA ASP A 282 -1.34 5.82 21.49
C ASP A 282 -0.08 5.15 20.95
N ASP A 283 -0.19 4.32 19.90
CA ASP A 283 0.98 3.70 19.24
C ASP A 283 1.93 4.74 18.65
N LEU A 284 1.40 5.83 18.07
CA LEU A 284 2.21 6.92 17.51
C LEU A 284 2.95 7.71 18.57
N ARG A 285 2.33 7.88 19.75
CA ARG A 285 2.95 8.57 20.91
C ARG A 285 3.99 7.72 21.61
N ASP A 286 3.69 6.42 21.81
CA ASP A 286 4.55 5.49 22.54
C ASP A 286 5.61 4.85 21.65
N GLY A 287 5.41 4.82 20.34
CA GLY A 287 6.29 4.20 19.35
C GLY A 287 7.76 4.60 19.48
N PRO A 288 8.10 5.89 19.61
CA PRO A 288 9.49 6.32 19.82
C PRO A 288 10.13 5.69 21.07
N ALA A 289 9.39 5.56 22.17
CA ALA A 289 9.88 4.91 23.38
C ALA A 289 10.10 3.39 23.17
N GLN A 290 9.24 2.73 22.39
CA GLN A 290 9.41 1.33 22.02
C GLN A 290 10.61 1.13 21.08
N LEU A 291 10.85 2.03 20.14
CA LEU A 291 12.06 2.02 19.31
C LEU A 291 13.32 2.19 20.14
N LYS A 292 13.30 3.09 21.13
CA LYS A 292 14.41 3.27 22.07
C LYS A 292 14.71 1.99 22.86
N ARG A 293 13.68 1.31 23.38
CA ARG A 293 13.82 0.00 24.03
C ARG A 293 14.41 -1.04 23.10
N LEU A 294 13.89 -1.12 21.87
CA LEU A 294 14.34 -2.08 20.86
C LEU A 294 15.80 -1.86 20.46
N PHE A 295 16.22 -0.61 20.22
CA PHE A 295 17.61 -0.28 19.85
C PHE A 295 18.57 -0.43 21.02
N SER A 296 18.09 -0.38 22.26
CA SER A 296 18.89 -0.65 23.46
C SER A 296 19.23 -2.13 23.63
N VAL A 297 18.59 -3.04 22.88
CA VAL A 297 18.95 -4.47 22.88
C VAL A 297 20.21 -4.67 22.00
N PRO A 298 21.39 -5.04 22.58
CA PRO A 298 22.66 -5.07 21.85
C PRO A 298 22.64 -6.04 20.65
N TRP A 299 21.99 -7.18 20.82
CA TRP A 299 21.82 -8.16 19.75
C TRP A 299 21.06 -7.56 18.57
N TYR A 300 19.91 -6.91 18.83
CA TYR A 300 19.07 -6.33 17.80
C TYR A 300 19.77 -5.16 17.08
N HIS A 301 20.41 -4.28 17.84
CA HIS A 301 21.20 -3.17 17.29
C HIS A 301 22.27 -3.65 16.30
N THR A 302 22.95 -4.74 16.63
CA THR A 302 23.95 -5.37 15.74
C THR A 302 23.27 -5.98 14.51
N HIS A 303 22.11 -6.63 14.70
CA HIS A 303 21.35 -7.32 13.63
C HIS A 303 20.87 -6.36 12.54
N ILE A 304 20.34 -5.20 12.90
CA ILE A 304 19.79 -4.22 11.94
C ILE A 304 20.86 -3.46 11.12
N LYS A 305 22.13 -3.60 11.49
CA LYS A 305 23.27 -2.97 10.77
C LYS A 305 23.06 -1.47 10.54
N GLY A 306 22.55 -0.76 11.55
CA GLY A 306 22.28 0.68 11.51
C GLY A 306 21.14 1.12 10.61
N LYS A 307 20.18 0.25 10.25
CA LYS A 307 19.02 0.59 9.41
C LYS A 307 17.75 -0.03 9.96
N GLN A 308 16.70 0.76 10.07
CA GLN A 308 15.38 0.31 10.50
C GLN A 308 14.28 0.92 9.65
N GLU A 309 13.27 0.13 9.30
CA GLU A 309 12.03 0.62 8.72
C GLU A 309 10.94 0.67 9.80
N VAL A 310 10.14 1.73 9.78
CA VAL A 310 8.99 1.92 10.66
C VAL A 310 7.81 2.35 9.81
N MET A 311 6.71 1.61 9.87
CA MET A 311 5.50 1.98 9.15
C MET A 311 4.60 2.84 10.02
N ILE A 312 4.04 3.91 9.44
CA ILE A 312 3.12 4.82 10.11
C ILE A 312 1.75 4.78 9.43
N GLY A 313 0.70 4.61 10.23
CA GLY A 313 -0.66 4.39 9.77
C GLY A 313 -1.51 5.66 9.80
N TYR A 314 -2.03 6.06 8.64
CA TYR A 314 -2.86 7.27 8.48
C TYR A 314 -4.35 7.02 8.66
N SER A 315 -4.85 5.86 8.22
CA SER A 315 -6.28 5.57 8.23
C SER A 315 -6.79 5.13 9.59
N ASP A 316 -6.05 4.26 10.25
CA ASP A 316 -6.43 3.72 11.56
C ASP A 316 -6.32 4.80 12.64
N SER A 317 -5.30 5.66 12.60
CA SER A 317 -5.17 6.81 13.50
C SER A 317 -6.30 7.83 13.29
N GLY A 318 -6.67 8.12 12.03
CA GLY A 318 -7.79 8.99 11.71
C GLY A 318 -9.13 8.44 12.18
N LYS A 319 -9.34 7.12 12.14
CA LYS A 319 -10.53 6.47 12.68
C LYS A 319 -10.56 6.52 14.22
N ASP A 320 -9.42 6.37 14.88
CA ASP A 320 -9.30 6.34 16.33
C ASP A 320 -9.50 7.72 16.98
N ALA A 321 -8.91 8.77 16.36
CA ALA A 321 -8.78 10.08 17.00
C ALA A 321 -9.40 11.27 16.22
N GLY A 322 -9.90 11.03 15.02
CA GLY A 322 -10.26 12.09 14.07
C GLY A 322 -9.04 12.63 13.30
N ARG A 323 -9.30 13.33 12.21
CA ARG A 323 -8.25 13.68 11.24
C ARG A 323 -7.21 14.65 11.78
N LEU A 324 -7.63 15.70 12.52
CA LEU A 324 -6.71 16.73 13.01
C LEU A 324 -5.74 16.16 14.04
N ALA A 325 -6.26 15.42 15.03
CA ALA A 325 -5.46 14.79 16.06
C ALA A 325 -4.50 13.75 15.47
N ALA A 326 -4.98 12.93 14.56
CA ALA A 326 -4.14 11.95 13.87
C ALA A 326 -3.01 12.60 13.06
N ALA A 327 -3.29 13.72 12.37
CA ALA A 327 -2.28 14.43 11.58
C ALA A 327 -1.15 14.96 12.47
N TRP A 328 -1.49 15.55 13.64
CA TRP A 328 -0.50 16.04 14.58
C TRP A 328 0.32 14.92 15.22
N ALA A 329 -0.33 13.87 15.70
CA ALA A 329 0.37 12.73 16.26
C ALA A 329 1.30 12.03 15.25
N LEU A 330 0.91 11.98 13.98
CA LEU A 330 1.78 11.49 12.90
C LEU A 330 2.99 12.40 12.68
N TYR A 331 2.83 13.71 12.80
CA TYR A 331 3.93 14.67 12.66
C TYR A 331 4.93 14.51 13.82
N GLU A 332 4.46 14.60 15.07
CA GLU A 332 5.32 14.45 16.27
C GLU A 332 5.97 13.07 16.34
N GLY A 333 5.20 12.00 16.09
CA GLY A 333 5.71 10.64 16.12
C GLY A 333 6.87 10.41 15.13
N GLN A 334 6.81 11.02 13.96
CA GLN A 334 7.90 10.96 12.98
C GLN A 334 9.15 11.70 13.46
N GLU A 335 9.00 12.93 13.98
CA GLU A 335 10.13 13.69 14.53
C GLU A 335 10.81 12.93 15.66
N MET A 336 10.03 12.45 16.63
CA MET A 336 10.57 11.75 17.79
C MET A 336 11.21 10.41 17.42
N ALA A 337 10.60 9.65 16.50
CA ALA A 337 11.19 8.40 16.01
C ALA A 337 12.54 8.65 15.32
N THR A 338 12.62 9.70 14.49
CA THR A 338 13.87 10.08 13.82
C THR A 338 14.94 10.49 14.82
N HIS A 339 14.56 11.27 15.84
CA HIS A 339 15.48 11.65 16.92
C HIS A 339 16.04 10.42 17.69
N VAL A 340 15.19 9.44 17.98
CA VAL A 340 15.64 8.16 18.58
C VAL A 340 16.60 7.43 17.64
N GLY A 341 16.30 7.41 16.33
CA GLY A 341 17.22 6.84 15.33
C GLY A 341 18.60 7.50 15.38
N ASP A 342 18.65 8.82 15.42
CA ASP A 342 19.90 9.59 15.51
C ASP A 342 20.65 9.33 16.84
N GLU A 343 19.94 9.24 17.97
CA GLU A 343 20.53 8.91 19.29
C GLU A 343 21.29 7.57 19.26
N PHE A 344 20.77 6.57 18.53
CA PHE A 344 21.37 5.25 18.43
C PHE A 344 22.21 5.02 17.17
N GLY A 345 22.40 6.02 16.32
CA GLY A 345 23.11 5.89 15.03
C GLY A 345 22.38 4.95 14.05
N VAL A 346 21.06 4.84 14.16
CA VAL A 346 20.20 4.02 13.30
C VAL A 346 19.49 4.91 12.27
N LYS A 347 19.78 4.67 11.00
CA LYS A 347 19.09 5.36 9.90
C LYS A 347 17.68 4.81 9.73
N LEU A 348 16.68 5.60 10.11
CA LEU A 348 15.28 5.25 9.92
C LEU A 348 14.84 5.47 8.48
N THR A 349 13.97 4.58 8.00
CA THR A 349 13.16 4.79 6.80
C THR A 349 11.70 4.73 7.23
N LEU A 350 11.01 5.87 7.14
CA LEU A 350 9.59 5.92 7.44
C LEU A 350 8.79 5.39 6.25
N PHE A 351 7.96 4.40 6.51
CA PHE A 351 7.08 3.79 5.52
C PHE A 351 5.66 4.35 5.71
N HIS A 352 5.27 5.27 4.84
CA HIS A 352 4.00 5.96 4.91
C HIS A 352 2.87 5.06 4.39
N GLY A 353 2.08 4.53 5.31
CA GLY A 353 0.83 3.81 5.00
C GLY A 353 -0.28 4.78 4.65
N ARG A 354 -0.13 5.53 3.55
CA ARG A 354 -1.14 6.51 3.13
C ARG A 354 -2.42 5.80 2.76
N GLY A 355 -3.37 5.84 3.68
CA GLY A 355 -4.77 5.52 3.44
C GLY A 355 -5.58 6.80 3.45
N GLY A 356 -6.62 6.90 2.61
CA GLY A 356 -7.48 8.08 2.55
C GLY A 356 -6.92 9.24 1.72
N THR A 357 -7.45 10.43 1.90
CA THR A 357 -7.40 11.59 1.01
C THR A 357 -6.03 12.08 0.52
N VAL A 358 -4.94 11.87 1.23
CA VAL A 358 -3.64 12.48 0.89
C VAL A 358 -2.92 11.78 -0.28
N GLY A 359 -3.21 10.53 -0.56
CA GLY A 359 -2.65 9.81 -1.73
C GLY A 359 -3.70 9.42 -2.76
N ARG A 360 -4.97 9.67 -2.47
CA ARG A 360 -6.10 9.17 -3.24
C ARG A 360 -7.03 10.26 -3.79
N GLY A 361 -6.99 11.46 -3.27
CA GLY A 361 -7.97 12.50 -3.57
C GLY A 361 -7.51 13.61 -4.49
N GLY A 362 -6.34 13.51 -5.13
CA GLY A 362 -5.83 14.54 -6.04
C GLY A 362 -5.17 15.72 -5.35
N GLY A 363 -4.78 15.59 -4.07
CA GLY A 363 -3.89 16.57 -3.42
C GLY A 363 -2.50 16.53 -4.04
N PRO A 364 -1.78 17.67 -4.13
CA PRO A 364 -0.48 17.71 -4.77
C PRO A 364 0.55 16.90 -3.99
N SER A 365 1.01 15.78 -4.58
CA SER A 365 1.96 14.85 -3.94
C SER A 365 3.26 15.53 -3.51
N HIS A 366 3.75 16.51 -4.27
CA HIS A 366 4.92 17.30 -3.93
C HIS A 366 4.74 18.02 -2.58
N LEU A 367 3.66 18.79 -2.42
CA LEU A 367 3.38 19.51 -1.18
C LEU A 367 3.16 18.57 0.01
N ALA A 368 2.55 17.41 -0.22
CA ALA A 368 2.37 16.41 0.82
C ALA A 368 3.70 15.82 1.30
N ILE A 369 4.70 15.69 0.44
CA ILE A 369 6.06 15.27 0.82
C ILE A 369 6.77 16.42 1.55
N MET A 370 6.69 17.64 1.03
CA MET A 370 7.28 18.84 1.64
C MET A 370 6.63 19.22 2.98
N SER A 371 5.44 18.70 3.29
CA SER A 371 4.78 18.90 4.58
C SER A 371 5.22 17.95 5.69
N GLN A 372 6.10 16.99 5.39
CA GLN A 372 6.63 16.09 6.42
C GLN A 372 7.63 16.83 7.32
N PRO A 373 7.83 16.35 8.57
CA PRO A 373 8.78 16.99 9.48
C PRO A 373 10.20 17.06 8.90
N PRO A 374 10.99 18.07 9.26
CA PRO A 374 12.39 18.18 8.84
C PRO A 374 13.17 16.89 9.17
N SER A 375 14.10 16.51 8.32
CA SER A 375 15.00 15.34 8.51
C SER A 375 14.34 13.98 8.53
N THR A 376 13.01 13.86 8.35
CA THR A 376 12.30 12.57 8.31
C THR A 376 12.40 11.88 6.95
N ILE A 377 12.69 12.65 5.88
CA ILE A 377 12.98 12.13 4.54
C ILE A 377 14.48 12.32 4.29
N ASN A 378 15.25 11.26 4.43
CA ASN A 378 16.71 11.28 4.32
C ASN A 378 17.19 10.52 3.09
N GLY A 379 16.90 11.08 1.90
CA GLY A 379 17.20 10.47 0.59
C GLY A 379 16.36 9.23 0.27
N ARG A 380 15.34 8.93 1.09
CA ARG A 380 14.44 7.79 0.90
C ARG A 380 13.03 8.15 1.32
N LEU A 381 12.08 7.86 0.46
CA LEU A 381 10.66 7.91 0.76
C LEU A 381 10.05 6.55 0.42
N ARG A 382 9.34 5.94 1.36
CA ARG A 382 8.58 4.73 1.13
C ARG A 382 7.11 5.01 1.40
N VAL A 383 6.26 4.76 0.42
CA VAL A 383 4.82 5.06 0.51
C VAL A 383 3.99 3.94 -0.09
N THR A 384 2.87 3.61 0.55
CA THR A 384 1.89 2.69 -0.02
C THR A 384 1.10 3.40 -1.12
N VAL A 385 1.08 2.83 -2.31
CA VAL A 385 0.15 3.21 -3.39
C VAL A 385 -0.97 2.19 -3.42
N GLN A 386 -2.21 2.66 -3.41
CA GLN A 386 -3.37 1.77 -3.46
C GLN A 386 -3.56 1.20 -4.86
N GLY A 387 -3.98 -0.08 -4.94
CA GLY A 387 -4.09 -0.82 -6.19
C GLY A 387 -4.93 -0.12 -7.26
N GLU A 388 -6.03 0.50 -6.85
CA GLU A 388 -6.97 1.20 -7.74
C GLU A 388 -6.43 2.48 -8.37
N VAL A 389 -5.37 3.09 -7.80
CA VAL A 389 -4.73 4.29 -8.38
C VAL A 389 -3.41 3.98 -9.10
N ILE A 390 -2.94 2.73 -9.06
CA ILE A 390 -1.71 2.32 -9.76
C ILE A 390 -1.87 2.53 -11.26
N GLU A 391 -2.99 2.11 -11.84
CA GLU A 391 -3.26 2.28 -13.26
C GLU A 391 -3.33 3.77 -13.65
N GLN A 392 -3.97 4.59 -12.83
CA GLN A 392 -4.07 6.03 -13.08
C GLN A 392 -2.71 6.74 -13.04
N ASN A 393 -1.84 6.37 -12.11
CA ASN A 393 -0.55 7.03 -11.90
C ASN A 393 0.58 6.45 -12.75
N PHE A 394 0.50 5.17 -13.11
CA PHE A 394 1.62 4.43 -13.72
C PHE A 394 1.22 3.63 -14.97
N GLY A 395 -0.06 3.56 -15.33
CA GLY A 395 -0.54 2.77 -16.46
C GLY A 395 -0.28 3.39 -17.82
N GLU A 396 -0.08 4.71 -17.85
CA GLU A 396 0.23 5.48 -19.05
C GLU A 396 1.61 6.12 -18.90
N HIS A 397 2.40 6.15 -19.98
CA HIS A 397 3.82 6.54 -19.93
C HIS A 397 4.06 7.96 -19.39
N GLU A 398 3.31 8.95 -19.89
CA GLU A 398 3.47 10.35 -19.48
C GLU A 398 3.03 10.57 -18.04
N ASN A 399 1.93 9.93 -17.61
CA ASN A 399 1.48 9.97 -16.23
C ASN A 399 2.48 9.31 -15.27
N CYS A 400 3.05 8.18 -15.69
CA CYS A 400 4.09 7.50 -14.93
C CYS A 400 5.33 8.40 -14.78
N PHE A 401 5.81 8.98 -15.86
CA PHE A 401 6.96 9.89 -15.84
C PHE A 401 6.70 11.08 -14.93
N HIS A 402 5.56 11.77 -15.10
CA HIS A 402 5.17 12.91 -14.26
C HIS A 402 5.08 12.54 -12.78
N THR A 403 4.46 11.39 -12.48
CA THR A 403 4.35 10.90 -11.10
C THR A 403 5.73 10.64 -10.49
N MET A 404 6.61 9.95 -11.21
CA MET A 404 7.96 9.63 -10.73
C MET A 404 8.81 10.88 -10.60
N ASP A 405 8.69 11.85 -11.52
CA ASP A 405 9.38 13.14 -11.46
C ASP A 405 8.98 13.92 -10.21
N LEU A 406 7.68 14.05 -9.92
CA LEU A 406 7.17 14.70 -8.71
C LEU A 406 7.71 14.06 -7.42
N TYR A 407 7.68 12.73 -7.33
CA TYR A 407 8.20 12.02 -6.16
C TYR A 407 9.71 12.19 -6.01
N THR A 408 10.44 12.14 -7.12
CA THR A 408 11.90 12.32 -7.13
C THR A 408 12.29 13.73 -6.73
N ALA A 409 11.68 14.73 -7.37
CA ALA A 409 11.94 16.13 -7.09
C ALA A 409 11.64 16.49 -5.64
N ALA A 410 10.46 16.11 -5.13
CA ALA A 410 10.06 16.40 -3.75
C ALA A 410 10.96 15.69 -2.72
N THR A 411 11.34 14.43 -2.97
CA THR A 411 12.25 13.69 -2.09
C THR A 411 13.64 14.32 -2.06
N LEU A 412 14.14 14.74 -3.22
CA LEU A 412 15.44 15.41 -3.35
C LEU A 412 15.40 16.78 -2.67
N GLU A 413 14.38 17.58 -2.93
CA GLU A 413 14.20 18.91 -2.33
C GLU A 413 14.11 18.83 -0.82
N HIS A 414 13.25 17.96 -0.26
CA HIS A 414 13.12 17.76 1.18
C HIS A 414 14.44 17.30 1.82
N THR A 415 15.25 16.50 1.11
CA THR A 415 16.54 16.01 1.62
C THR A 415 17.59 17.11 1.65
N LEU A 416 17.68 17.91 0.56
CA LEU A 416 18.71 18.94 0.40
C LEU A 416 18.35 20.28 1.06
N LYS A 417 17.05 20.58 1.11
CA LYS A 417 16.50 21.80 1.68
C LYS A 417 15.22 21.44 2.46
N PRO A 418 15.39 20.82 3.65
CA PRO A 418 14.23 20.45 4.46
C PRO A 418 13.39 21.70 4.79
N PRO A 419 12.05 21.54 4.91
CA PRO A 419 11.17 22.63 5.32
C PRO A 419 11.49 23.08 6.75
N ASP A 420 11.13 24.30 7.07
CA ASP A 420 11.21 24.80 8.44
C ASP A 420 10.21 24.06 9.33
N GLY A 421 10.65 23.68 10.52
CA GLY A 421 9.78 23.10 11.54
C GLY A 421 8.90 24.16 12.20
N PRO A 422 7.91 23.76 13.01
CA PRO A 422 7.06 24.69 13.73
C PRO A 422 7.82 25.36 14.87
N VAL A 423 7.46 26.61 15.15
CA VAL A 423 7.89 27.30 16.37
C VAL A 423 7.14 26.73 17.60
N ASP A 424 7.67 26.95 18.81
CA ASP A 424 7.09 26.38 20.04
C ASP A 424 5.62 26.79 20.25
N GLU A 425 5.28 28.05 19.96
CA GLU A 425 3.90 28.53 20.05
C GLU A 425 2.95 27.72 19.14
N TRP A 426 3.40 27.35 17.94
CA TRP A 426 2.59 26.55 17.01
C TRP A 426 2.41 25.10 17.49
N ARG A 427 3.43 24.56 18.16
CA ARG A 427 3.32 23.24 18.81
C ARG A 427 2.28 23.24 19.93
N ASP A 428 2.31 24.27 20.79
CA ASP A 428 1.35 24.42 21.89
C ASP A 428 -0.09 24.55 21.38
N VAL A 429 -0.28 25.33 20.31
CA VAL A 429 -1.58 25.47 19.64
C VAL A 429 -2.04 24.15 19.07
N MET A 430 -1.18 23.42 18.36
CA MET A 430 -1.52 22.11 17.81
C MET A 430 -1.84 21.09 18.89
N ALA A 431 -1.07 21.03 19.97
CA ALA A 431 -1.33 20.12 21.10
C ALA A 431 -2.68 20.39 21.78
N THR A 432 -3.06 21.66 21.86
CA THR A 432 -4.38 22.08 22.41
C THR A 432 -5.50 21.66 21.46
N MET A 433 -5.35 21.94 20.17
CA MET A 433 -6.33 21.57 19.15
C MET A 433 -6.47 20.04 18.99
N GLU A 434 -5.37 19.31 19.07
CA GLU A 434 -5.38 17.84 19.06
C GLU A 434 -6.25 17.30 20.17
N LYS A 435 -6.01 17.76 21.41
CA LYS A 435 -6.75 17.30 22.58
C LYS A 435 -8.25 17.58 22.44
N THR A 436 -8.63 18.79 22.01
CA THR A 436 -10.03 19.19 21.91
C THR A 436 -10.73 18.45 20.77
N SER A 437 -10.11 18.38 19.59
CA SER A 437 -10.68 17.68 18.44
C SER A 437 -10.82 16.18 18.69
N CYS A 438 -9.82 15.53 19.30
CA CYS A 438 -9.86 14.12 19.65
C CYS A 438 -10.96 13.81 20.67
N ALA A 439 -11.08 14.65 21.72
CA ALA A 439 -12.12 14.48 22.74
C ALA A 439 -13.53 14.56 22.10
N ARG A 440 -13.77 15.56 21.28
CA ARG A 440 -15.06 15.73 20.60
C ARG A 440 -15.34 14.60 19.61
N TYR A 441 -14.35 14.19 18.81
CA TYR A 441 -14.50 13.06 17.89
C TYR A 441 -14.87 11.78 18.64
N ARG A 442 -14.14 11.44 19.71
CA ARG A 442 -14.38 10.23 20.51
C ARG A 442 -15.70 10.27 21.25
N GLU A 443 -16.11 11.42 21.76
CA GLU A 443 -17.44 11.63 22.36
C GLU A 443 -18.55 11.26 21.38
N VAL A 444 -18.52 11.84 20.18
CA VAL A 444 -19.57 11.61 19.17
C VAL A 444 -19.54 10.16 18.66
N VAL A 445 -18.37 9.66 18.25
CA VAL A 445 -18.28 8.38 17.54
C VAL A 445 -18.38 7.17 18.46
N PHE A 446 -17.84 7.24 19.68
CA PHE A 446 -17.72 6.08 20.55
C PHE A 446 -18.58 6.16 21.82
N GLN A 447 -19.04 7.36 22.22
CA GLN A 447 -19.76 7.54 23.48
C GLN A 447 -21.22 7.94 23.29
N THR A 448 -21.58 8.54 22.14
CA THR A 448 -22.95 8.93 21.82
C THR A 448 -23.76 7.71 21.39
N PRO A 449 -24.82 7.31 22.12
CA PRO A 449 -25.60 6.11 21.83
C PRO A 449 -26.27 6.12 20.44
N GLU A 450 -26.69 7.28 19.97
CA GLU A 450 -27.39 7.50 18.70
C GLU A 450 -26.45 7.31 17.51
N PHE A 451 -25.13 7.41 17.70
CA PHE A 451 -24.17 7.42 16.60
C PHE A 451 -24.13 6.09 15.82
N ASN A 452 -24.03 4.97 16.52
CA ASN A 452 -23.91 3.67 15.86
C ASN A 452 -25.16 3.27 15.06
N PRO A 453 -26.39 3.39 15.58
CA PRO A 453 -27.60 3.16 14.78
C PRO A 453 -27.74 4.17 13.63
N TYR A 454 -27.40 5.44 13.82
CA TYR A 454 -27.37 6.43 12.74
C TYR A 454 -26.40 6.04 11.62
N PHE A 455 -25.18 5.67 11.97
CA PHE A 455 -24.16 5.25 11.00
C PHE A 455 -24.61 4.05 10.16
N ILE A 456 -25.16 3.04 10.82
CA ILE A 456 -25.65 1.81 10.17
C ILE A 456 -26.77 2.12 9.17
N GLN A 457 -27.68 3.02 9.54
CA GLN A 457 -28.83 3.36 8.70
C GLN A 457 -28.46 4.37 7.61
N ALA A 458 -27.72 5.43 7.93
CA ALA A 458 -27.39 6.54 7.03
C ALA A 458 -26.29 6.23 6.01
N THR A 459 -25.66 5.06 6.06
CA THR A 459 -24.55 4.70 5.16
C THR A 459 -24.66 3.25 4.68
N PRO A 460 -24.03 2.88 3.56
CA PRO A 460 -23.94 1.47 3.13
C PRO A 460 -22.86 0.69 3.89
N GLY A 461 -22.64 1.01 5.18
CA GLY A 461 -21.54 0.43 5.97
C GLY A 461 -21.63 -1.08 6.17
N GLN A 462 -22.82 -1.66 6.15
CA GLN A 462 -23.05 -3.10 6.26
C GLN A 462 -22.80 -3.80 4.92
N GLU A 463 -23.30 -3.21 3.85
CA GLU A 463 -23.28 -3.73 2.49
C GLU A 463 -21.86 -3.68 1.86
N LEU A 464 -20.96 -2.87 2.42
CA LEU A 464 -19.55 -2.83 2.00
C LEU A 464 -18.82 -4.18 2.14
N GLY A 465 -19.37 -5.11 2.92
CA GLY A 465 -18.82 -6.47 3.04
C GLY A 465 -18.85 -7.27 1.74
N SER A 466 -19.74 -6.92 0.82
CA SER A 466 -19.85 -7.54 -0.52
C SER A 466 -18.83 -7.00 -1.53
N LEU A 467 -18.17 -5.91 -1.23
CA LEU A 467 -17.14 -5.31 -2.08
C LEU A 467 -15.75 -5.81 -1.69
N ASN A 468 -14.95 -6.21 -2.68
CA ASN A 468 -13.52 -6.47 -2.50
C ASN A 468 -12.75 -5.14 -2.42
N ILE A 469 -12.90 -4.42 -1.29
CA ILE A 469 -12.19 -3.17 -1.03
C ILE A 469 -10.99 -3.45 -0.12
N GLY A 470 -9.79 -3.19 -0.64
CA GLY A 470 -8.55 -3.42 0.09
C GLY A 470 -8.12 -4.88 0.16
N SER A 471 -6.99 -5.13 0.78
CA SER A 471 -6.35 -6.45 0.89
C SER A 471 -6.89 -7.33 2.02
N ARG A 472 -7.90 -6.89 2.77
CA ARG A 472 -8.41 -7.54 3.99
C ARG A 472 -9.93 -7.51 4.07
N PRO A 473 -10.56 -8.43 4.82
CA PRO A 473 -11.99 -8.37 5.11
C PRO A 473 -12.40 -7.04 5.74
N SER A 474 -13.60 -6.55 5.44
CA SER A 474 -14.11 -5.25 5.92
C SER A 474 -14.24 -5.15 7.45
N LYS A 475 -14.43 -6.27 8.15
CA LYS A 475 -14.60 -6.34 9.62
C LYS A 475 -13.52 -7.20 10.26
N ARG A 476 -13.10 -6.82 11.48
CA ARG A 476 -12.19 -7.62 12.32
C ARG A 476 -12.91 -8.74 13.08
N LYS A 477 -14.16 -8.50 13.51
CA LYS A 477 -15.04 -9.46 14.22
C LYS A 477 -16.49 -9.27 13.77
N SER A 478 -17.30 -10.31 13.81
CA SER A 478 -18.64 -10.34 13.20
C SER A 478 -19.70 -9.44 13.85
N ASN A 479 -19.56 -8.97 15.11
CA ASN A 479 -20.68 -8.40 15.88
C ASN A 479 -20.44 -7.08 16.63
N ALA A 480 -19.48 -6.24 16.26
CA ALA A 480 -19.11 -5.11 17.13
C ALA A 480 -19.24 -3.69 16.50
N GLY A 481 -20.22 -3.42 15.63
CA GLY A 481 -20.53 -2.08 15.12
C GLY A 481 -19.31 -1.33 14.56
N VAL A 482 -19.22 -0.01 14.82
CA VAL A 482 -18.14 0.87 14.36
C VAL A 482 -16.75 0.41 14.84
N VAL A 483 -16.65 -0.16 16.05
CA VAL A 483 -15.37 -0.60 16.64
C VAL A 483 -14.74 -1.74 15.85
N ALA A 484 -15.57 -2.66 15.32
CA ALA A 484 -15.08 -3.80 14.54
C ALA A 484 -14.74 -3.46 13.10
N LEU A 485 -15.27 -2.37 12.57
CA LEU A 485 -15.03 -1.95 11.19
C LEU A 485 -13.57 -1.53 11.01
N ARG A 486 -12.95 -1.90 9.88
CA ARG A 486 -11.62 -1.41 9.52
C ARG A 486 -11.68 0.05 9.03
N ALA A 487 -10.57 0.75 9.08
CA ALA A 487 -10.52 2.18 8.76
C ALA A 487 -10.89 2.50 7.31
N ILE A 488 -10.52 1.67 6.33
CA ILE A 488 -10.87 1.89 4.92
C ILE A 488 -12.39 1.80 4.71
N PRO A 489 -13.09 0.73 5.09
CA PRO A 489 -14.56 0.66 5.04
C PRO A 489 -15.24 1.79 5.82
N TRP A 490 -14.68 2.22 6.96
CA TRP A 490 -15.18 3.34 7.74
C TRP A 490 -15.23 4.64 6.94
N ILE A 491 -14.10 5.04 6.35
CA ILE A 491 -14.02 6.26 5.54
C ILE A 491 -14.87 6.12 4.29
N PHE A 492 -14.84 4.93 3.66
CA PHE A 492 -15.58 4.67 2.43
C PHE A 492 -17.09 4.81 2.61
N ALA A 493 -17.66 4.31 3.72
CA ALA A 493 -19.07 4.41 4.03
C ALA A 493 -19.55 5.88 4.07
N TRP A 494 -18.79 6.76 4.75
CA TRP A 494 -19.12 8.18 4.83
C TRP A 494 -18.91 8.95 3.52
N THR A 495 -18.04 8.45 2.65
CA THR A 495 -17.87 8.98 1.29
C THR A 495 -19.12 8.73 0.45
N GLN A 496 -19.75 7.56 0.62
CA GLN A 496 -20.94 7.18 -0.14
C GLN A 496 -22.11 8.14 0.09
N SER A 497 -22.35 8.51 1.34
CA SER A 497 -23.38 9.50 1.69
C SER A 497 -22.94 10.96 1.49
N ARG A 498 -21.76 11.20 0.92
CA ARG A 498 -21.15 12.53 0.73
C ARG A 498 -21.06 13.38 2.01
N PHE A 499 -20.96 12.72 3.15
CA PHE A 499 -20.87 13.40 4.43
C PHE A 499 -19.43 13.55 4.93
N HIS A 500 -18.55 12.62 4.58
CA HIS A 500 -17.11 12.64 4.90
C HIS A 500 -16.80 12.89 6.39
N LEU A 501 -17.70 12.53 7.28
CA LEU A 501 -17.69 12.85 8.71
C LEU A 501 -16.31 12.65 9.40
N PRO A 502 -15.56 11.56 9.19
CA PRO A 502 -14.30 11.33 9.90
C PRO A 502 -13.21 12.39 9.65
N VAL A 503 -13.36 13.17 8.58
CA VAL A 503 -12.32 14.14 8.19
C VAL A 503 -12.47 15.47 8.91
N TRP A 504 -13.68 15.90 9.20
CA TRP A 504 -13.94 17.24 9.74
C TRP A 504 -14.50 17.25 11.17
N LEU A 505 -15.00 16.11 11.69
CA LEU A 505 -15.64 16.06 13.02
C LEU A 505 -14.63 16.40 14.13
N GLY A 506 -15.01 17.31 15.01
CA GLY A 506 -14.21 17.79 16.13
C GLY A 506 -13.30 18.99 15.80
N MET A 507 -13.22 19.41 14.53
CA MET A 507 -12.38 20.54 14.13
C MET A 507 -12.98 21.88 14.46
N ALA A 508 -14.30 22.03 14.29
CA ALA A 508 -14.99 23.27 14.62
C ALA A 508 -14.74 23.69 16.08
N GLU A 509 -14.85 22.74 17.00
CA GLU A 509 -14.64 22.97 18.43
C GLU A 509 -13.19 23.35 18.73
N ALA A 510 -12.22 22.67 18.10
CA ALA A 510 -10.81 22.95 18.29
C ALA A 510 -10.42 24.36 17.77
N PHE A 511 -10.86 24.71 16.57
CA PHE A 511 -10.57 26.01 15.98
C PHE A 511 -11.34 27.15 16.70
N GLN A 512 -12.59 26.89 17.11
CA GLN A 512 -13.36 27.86 17.89
C GLN A 512 -12.72 28.14 19.24
N GLN A 513 -12.20 27.13 19.93
CA GLN A 513 -11.45 27.34 21.15
C GLN A 513 -10.25 28.26 20.94
N MET A 514 -9.47 28.04 19.87
CA MET A 514 -8.34 28.92 19.55
C MET A 514 -8.79 30.36 19.23
N LYS A 515 -9.93 30.53 18.57
CA LYS A 515 -10.52 31.83 18.31
C LYS A 515 -10.93 32.52 19.60
N ASP A 516 -11.60 31.81 20.51
CA ASP A 516 -12.02 32.33 21.81
C ASP A 516 -10.81 32.69 22.71
N ASP A 517 -9.70 31.95 22.60
CA ASP A 517 -8.42 32.24 23.23
C ASP A 517 -7.65 33.39 22.56
N GLY A 518 -8.22 34.07 21.55
CA GLY A 518 -7.62 35.19 20.83
C GLY A 518 -6.49 34.80 19.88
N LYS A 519 -6.34 33.50 19.50
CA LYS A 519 -5.25 32.97 18.70
C LYS A 519 -5.59 32.84 17.19
N MET A 520 -6.62 33.49 16.69
CA MET A 520 -6.97 33.46 15.27
C MET A 520 -5.81 33.97 14.39
N GLY A 521 -5.09 35.03 14.84
CA GLY A 521 -3.90 35.52 14.15
C GLY A 521 -2.78 34.46 14.06
N THR A 522 -2.59 33.66 15.12
CA THR A 522 -1.63 32.56 15.13
C THR A 522 -2.04 31.45 14.14
N LEU A 523 -3.33 31.09 14.07
CA LEU A 523 -3.81 30.10 13.08
C LEU A 523 -3.57 30.55 11.65
N ARG A 524 -3.80 31.83 11.34
CA ARG A 524 -3.51 32.42 10.02
C ARG A 524 -2.01 32.39 9.71
N ALA A 525 -1.17 32.74 10.69
CA ALA A 525 0.29 32.70 10.54
C ALA A 525 0.77 31.24 10.31
N MET A 526 0.21 30.25 11.02
CA MET A 526 0.46 28.83 10.78
C MET A 526 0.07 28.40 9.35
N TYR A 527 -1.09 28.85 8.87
CA TYR A 527 -1.55 28.54 7.51
C TYR A 527 -0.62 29.12 6.44
N GLN A 528 -0.12 30.33 6.65
CA GLN A 528 0.78 31.02 5.71
C GLN A 528 2.22 30.52 5.78
N GLY A 529 2.73 30.18 6.97
CA GLY A 529 4.15 29.97 7.21
C GLY A 529 4.57 28.53 7.45
N TRP A 530 3.64 27.61 7.73
CA TRP A 530 3.99 26.21 8.05
C TRP A 530 3.40 25.22 7.05
N PRO A 531 4.24 24.57 6.21
CA PRO A 531 3.79 23.66 5.16
C PRO A 531 2.87 22.54 5.66
N PHE A 532 3.14 21.96 6.83
CA PHE A 532 2.30 20.93 7.42
C PHE A 532 0.87 21.43 7.69
N PHE A 533 0.74 22.58 8.36
CA PHE A 533 -0.57 23.12 8.70
C PHE A 533 -1.32 23.57 7.45
N LYS A 534 -0.61 24.21 6.52
CA LYS A 534 -1.17 24.61 5.23
C LYS A 534 -1.74 23.41 4.46
N VAL A 535 -0.95 22.38 4.26
CA VAL A 535 -1.39 21.15 3.54
C VAL A 535 -2.54 20.47 4.27
N THR A 536 -2.52 20.46 5.60
CA THR A 536 -3.63 19.91 6.40
C THR A 536 -4.91 20.68 6.16
N MET A 537 -4.89 22.01 6.18
CA MET A 537 -6.06 22.85 5.94
C MET A 537 -6.55 22.74 4.49
N ASP A 538 -5.66 22.74 3.50
CA ASP A 538 -5.99 22.59 2.08
C ASP A 538 -6.69 21.25 1.81
N LEU A 539 -6.27 20.17 2.47
CA LEU A 539 -6.91 18.85 2.39
C LEU A 539 -8.28 18.80 3.06
N ILE A 540 -8.43 19.47 4.19
CA ILE A 540 -9.73 19.63 4.88
C ILE A 540 -10.68 20.40 3.99
N GLU A 541 -10.27 21.54 3.45
CA GLU A 541 -11.05 22.36 2.54
C GLU A 541 -11.48 21.57 1.29
N MET A 542 -10.61 20.78 0.71
CA MET A 542 -10.94 19.90 -0.41
C MET A 542 -12.02 18.86 -0.03
N VAL A 543 -11.99 18.32 1.16
CA VAL A 543 -13.00 17.36 1.61
C VAL A 543 -14.33 18.05 1.94
N LEU A 544 -14.30 19.23 2.56
CA LEU A 544 -15.48 20.05 2.78
C LEU A 544 -16.19 20.41 1.47
N ALA A 545 -15.41 20.73 0.42
CA ALA A 545 -15.95 20.99 -0.93
C ALA A 545 -16.55 19.74 -1.61
N LYS A 546 -16.16 18.54 -1.20
CA LYS A 546 -16.76 17.26 -1.66
C LYS A 546 -18.01 16.91 -0.87
N ALA A 547 -18.15 17.40 0.36
CA ALA A 547 -19.30 17.13 1.20
C ALA A 547 -20.56 17.81 0.63
N ASP A 548 -21.68 17.12 0.74
CA ASP A 548 -22.98 17.62 0.27
C ASP A 548 -24.05 17.39 1.34
N PRO A 549 -24.35 18.42 2.14
CA PRO A 549 -25.33 18.30 3.20
C PRO A 549 -26.75 17.93 2.71
N ALA A 550 -27.10 18.28 1.46
CA ALA A 550 -28.39 17.96 0.89
C ALA A 550 -28.48 16.47 0.53
N VAL A 551 -27.43 15.91 -0.05
CA VAL A 551 -27.33 14.47 -0.29
C VAL A 551 -27.35 13.71 1.03
N ALA A 552 -26.57 14.11 2.03
CA ALA A 552 -26.57 13.49 3.36
C ALA A 552 -27.97 13.52 4.02
N ALA A 553 -28.68 14.65 3.88
CA ALA A 553 -30.06 14.77 4.36
C ALA A 553 -31.05 13.86 3.60
N TYR A 554 -30.79 13.59 2.32
CA TYR A 554 -31.59 12.66 1.53
C TYR A 554 -31.41 11.21 2.01
N TYR A 555 -30.15 10.77 2.25
CA TYR A 555 -29.89 9.46 2.88
C TYR A 555 -30.59 9.32 4.23
N GLU A 556 -30.52 10.37 5.07
CA GLU A 556 -31.16 10.38 6.36
C GLU A 556 -32.69 10.25 6.23
N LYS A 557 -33.29 11.05 5.36
CA LYS A 557 -34.78 11.06 5.18
C LYS A 557 -35.29 9.69 4.73
N GLU A 558 -34.61 9.02 3.82
CA GLU A 558 -35.10 7.79 3.19
C GLU A 558 -34.69 6.51 3.93
N LEU A 559 -33.60 6.52 4.69
CA LEU A 559 -33.01 5.32 5.28
C LEU A 559 -32.99 5.31 6.81
N VAL A 560 -33.08 6.48 7.45
CA VAL A 560 -32.89 6.60 8.90
C VAL A 560 -34.23 6.78 9.58
N GLU A 561 -34.42 6.11 10.71
CA GLU A 561 -35.65 6.27 11.51
C GLU A 561 -35.80 7.71 12.04
N PRO A 562 -37.05 8.24 12.13
CA PRO A 562 -37.32 9.64 12.52
C PRO A 562 -36.75 10.04 13.89
N SER A 563 -36.58 9.10 14.82
CA SER A 563 -36.02 9.33 16.16
C SER A 563 -34.59 9.85 16.12
N LEU A 564 -33.79 9.50 15.05
CA LEU A 564 -32.40 9.88 14.86
C LEU A 564 -32.19 11.12 13.97
N HIS A 565 -33.25 11.68 13.35
CA HIS A 565 -33.12 12.85 12.46
C HIS A 565 -32.59 14.10 13.18
N ALA A 566 -32.94 14.28 14.47
CA ALA A 566 -32.44 15.38 15.27
C ALA A 566 -30.91 15.28 15.44
N PHE A 567 -30.36 14.06 15.61
CA PHE A 567 -28.93 13.81 15.69
C PHE A 567 -28.25 14.10 14.36
N GLY A 568 -28.78 13.66 13.23
CA GLY A 568 -28.25 13.95 11.91
C GLY A 568 -28.26 15.46 11.60
N ALA A 569 -29.28 16.20 12.03
CA ALA A 569 -29.30 17.65 11.89
C ALA A 569 -28.16 18.34 12.68
N GLN A 570 -27.87 17.88 13.90
CA GLN A 570 -26.72 18.38 14.69
C GLN A 570 -25.41 18.13 13.96
N LEU A 571 -25.20 16.95 13.36
CA LEU A 571 -24.00 16.64 12.60
C LEU A 571 -23.88 17.55 11.36
N ARG A 572 -24.96 17.83 10.62
CA ARG A 572 -24.94 18.78 9.50
C ARG A 572 -24.63 20.22 9.94
N GLN A 573 -25.10 20.63 11.11
CA GLN A 573 -24.75 21.91 11.69
C GLN A 573 -23.26 21.99 12.06
N ALA A 574 -22.69 20.91 12.60
CA ALA A 574 -21.25 20.82 12.89
C ALA A 574 -20.40 20.87 11.60
N LEU A 575 -20.85 20.24 10.51
CA LEU A 575 -20.21 20.36 9.20
C LEU A 575 -20.18 21.81 8.72
N LYS A 576 -21.30 22.53 8.83
CA LYS A 576 -21.38 23.94 8.47
C LYS A 576 -20.45 24.79 9.34
N ALA A 577 -20.44 24.61 10.64
CA ALA A 577 -19.56 25.34 11.56
C ALA A 577 -18.08 25.09 11.23
N THR A 578 -17.71 23.86 10.86
CA THR A 578 -16.35 23.54 10.41
C THR A 578 -16.01 24.28 9.12
N THR A 579 -16.93 24.31 8.15
CA THR A 579 -16.73 25.06 6.90
C THR A 579 -16.51 26.54 7.15
N ASP A 580 -17.38 27.17 7.96
CA ASP A 580 -17.32 28.60 8.24
C ASP A 580 -15.98 28.99 8.90
N ILE A 581 -15.51 28.20 9.89
CA ILE A 581 -14.27 28.55 10.60
C ILE A 581 -13.02 28.23 9.77
N VAL A 582 -13.04 27.22 8.91
CA VAL A 582 -11.96 26.94 7.96
C VAL A 582 -11.80 28.09 7.00
N LEU A 583 -12.86 28.61 6.41
CA LEU A 583 -12.82 29.79 5.53
C LEU A 583 -12.32 31.05 6.27
N GLU A 584 -12.63 31.21 7.55
CA GLU A 584 -12.13 32.33 8.36
C GLU A 584 -10.60 32.22 8.61
N ILE A 585 -10.07 31.00 8.79
CA ILE A 585 -8.62 30.75 8.99
C ILE A 585 -7.86 30.96 7.68
N THR A 586 -8.36 30.39 6.59
CA THR A 586 -7.71 30.45 5.26
C THR A 586 -7.88 31.82 4.60
N GLU A 587 -8.83 32.63 5.06
CA GLU A 587 -9.25 33.90 4.46
C GLU A 587 -9.79 33.72 3.03
N HIS A 588 -10.29 32.53 2.70
CA HIS A 588 -10.91 32.25 1.41
C HIS A 588 -12.40 32.68 1.43
N PRO A 589 -12.89 33.37 0.38
CA PRO A 589 -14.31 33.71 0.28
C PRO A 589 -15.21 32.49 0.08
N ASP A 590 -14.72 31.48 -0.60
CA ASP A 590 -15.40 30.22 -0.89
C ASP A 590 -14.40 29.05 -0.85
N LEU A 591 -14.89 27.83 -0.65
CA LEU A 591 -14.05 26.63 -0.64
C LEU A 591 -13.32 26.46 -1.98
N LEU A 592 -12.03 26.13 -1.90
CA LEU A 592 -11.15 25.93 -3.05
C LEU A 592 -10.97 27.17 -3.95
N THR A 593 -11.03 28.35 -3.37
CA THR A 593 -10.72 29.58 -4.10
C THR A 593 -9.28 29.51 -4.64
N PRO A 594 -9.05 29.73 -5.97
CA PRO A 594 -7.71 29.68 -6.54
C PRO A 594 -6.81 30.74 -5.92
N GLN A 595 -5.64 30.35 -5.39
CA GLN A 595 -4.62 31.34 -5.00
C GLN A 595 -4.05 31.99 -6.26
N SER A 596 -4.00 33.31 -6.30
CA SER A 596 -3.57 34.13 -7.43
C SER A 596 -2.08 34.02 -7.81
N ASP A 597 -1.29 33.25 -7.08
CA ASP A 597 0.18 33.21 -7.20
C ASP A 597 0.74 32.19 -8.19
N THR A 598 -0.09 31.35 -8.81
CA THR A 598 0.37 30.58 -9.96
C THR A 598 0.13 31.35 -11.23
N GLY A 599 1.10 32.22 -11.61
CA GLY A 599 1.07 33.13 -12.78
C GLY A 599 0.94 32.42 -14.16
N GLY A 600 0.08 31.43 -14.25
CA GLY A 600 -0.30 30.75 -15.47
C GLY A 600 -1.65 31.23 -15.98
N GLN A 601 -1.66 32.20 -16.91
CA GLN A 601 -2.80 32.45 -17.80
C GLN A 601 -3.05 31.21 -18.67
N GLY A 602 -3.55 30.13 -18.10
CA GLY A 602 -3.99 28.94 -18.83
C GLY A 602 -5.41 28.60 -18.43
N THR A 603 -6.25 28.25 -19.37
CA THR A 603 -7.61 27.71 -19.24
C THR A 603 -7.64 26.36 -18.49
N TYR A 604 -6.98 26.27 -17.34
CA TYR A 604 -7.05 25.08 -16.49
C TYR A 604 -8.29 25.16 -15.63
N THR A 605 -9.21 24.19 -15.81
CA THR A 605 -10.34 24.00 -14.89
C THR A 605 -9.81 23.86 -13.48
N THR A 606 -10.32 24.68 -12.57
CA THR A 606 -9.97 24.62 -11.15
C THR A 606 -10.43 23.28 -10.53
N LEU A 607 -9.92 22.93 -9.35
CA LEU A 607 -10.43 21.76 -8.64
C LEU A 607 -11.91 21.91 -8.30
N ALA A 608 -12.35 23.14 -7.96
CA ALA A 608 -13.76 23.45 -7.71
C ALA A 608 -14.63 23.16 -8.96
N ASP A 609 -14.20 23.60 -10.14
CA ASP A 609 -14.91 23.33 -11.41
C ASP A 609 -15.00 21.82 -11.70
N LYS A 610 -13.89 21.09 -11.49
CA LYS A 610 -13.87 19.64 -11.66
C LYS A 610 -14.83 18.93 -10.72
N LEU A 611 -14.95 19.37 -9.48
CA LEU A 611 -15.88 18.82 -8.51
C LEU A 611 -17.33 19.14 -8.87
N ALA A 612 -17.61 20.38 -9.31
CA ALA A 612 -18.94 20.78 -9.77
C ALA A 612 -19.39 19.93 -10.97
N MET A 613 -18.52 19.76 -11.97
CA MET A 613 -18.81 18.88 -13.14
C MET A 613 -19.09 17.43 -12.72
N ARG A 614 -18.30 16.89 -11.79
CA ARG A 614 -18.49 15.51 -11.29
C ARG A 614 -19.79 15.34 -10.53
N SER A 615 -20.22 16.34 -9.77
CA SER A 615 -21.46 16.29 -9.02
C SER A 615 -22.68 16.06 -9.91
N LEU A 616 -22.64 16.47 -11.18
CA LEU A 616 -23.74 16.27 -12.15
C LEU A 616 -24.08 14.80 -12.39
N TYR A 617 -23.09 13.91 -12.33
CA TYR A 617 -23.33 12.46 -12.51
C TYR A 617 -23.25 11.66 -11.22
N ILE A 618 -22.57 12.17 -10.18
CA ILE A 618 -22.49 11.48 -8.88
C ILE A 618 -23.78 11.61 -8.11
N THR A 619 -24.42 12.79 -8.08
CA THR A 619 -25.67 12.99 -7.35
C THR A 619 -26.80 12.06 -7.82
N PRO A 620 -27.04 11.84 -9.12
CA PRO A 620 -27.95 10.78 -9.57
C PRO A 620 -27.59 9.39 -9.08
N LEU A 621 -26.30 9.02 -9.03
CA LEU A 621 -25.85 7.73 -8.50
C LEU A 621 -26.17 7.61 -7.00
N ASN A 622 -26.06 8.70 -6.23
CA ASN A 622 -26.45 8.71 -4.82
C ASN A 622 -27.95 8.41 -4.66
N VAL A 623 -28.82 9.02 -5.49
CA VAL A 623 -30.26 8.76 -5.46
C VAL A 623 -30.55 7.28 -5.77
N VAL A 624 -29.96 6.75 -6.85
CA VAL A 624 -30.12 5.33 -7.21
C VAL A 624 -29.59 4.42 -6.09
N GLN A 625 -28.49 4.79 -5.44
CA GLN A 625 -27.95 4.01 -4.34
C GLN A 625 -28.91 3.96 -3.13
N VAL A 626 -29.52 5.10 -2.74
CA VAL A 626 -30.46 5.17 -1.62
C VAL A 626 -31.65 4.26 -1.89
N GLU A 627 -32.25 4.32 -3.07
CA GLU A 627 -33.40 3.47 -3.42
C GLU A 627 -33.03 1.97 -3.41
N ASN A 628 -31.85 1.63 -3.89
CA ASN A 628 -31.39 0.24 -3.88
C ASN A 628 -31.02 -0.25 -2.47
N LEU A 629 -30.48 0.62 -1.60
CA LEU A 629 -30.24 0.29 -0.18
C LEU A 629 -31.55 -0.01 0.54
N LYS A 630 -32.57 0.81 0.30
CA LYS A 630 -33.88 0.60 0.87
C LYS A 630 -34.49 -0.74 0.45
N LEU A 631 -34.48 -1.01 -0.86
CA LEU A 631 -34.95 -2.27 -1.42
C LEU A 631 -34.18 -3.49 -0.89
N LEU A 632 -32.84 -3.40 -0.80
CA LEU A 632 -32.02 -4.50 -0.29
C LEU A 632 -32.36 -4.82 1.17
N ARG A 633 -32.46 -3.80 2.01
CA ARG A 633 -32.79 -3.95 3.42
C ARG A 633 -34.24 -4.48 3.63
N GLU A 634 -35.18 -4.03 2.82
CA GLU A 634 -36.55 -4.59 2.80
C GLU A 634 -36.59 -6.08 2.44
N ILE A 635 -35.78 -6.50 1.46
CA ILE A 635 -35.62 -7.93 1.06
C ILE A 635 -34.98 -8.75 2.18
N GLU A 636 -33.95 -8.23 2.81
CA GLU A 636 -33.23 -8.91 3.91
C GLU A 636 -34.09 -9.05 5.15
N ASP A 637 -35.00 -8.09 5.40
CA ASP A 637 -36.05 -8.14 6.47
C ASP A 637 -37.19 -9.08 6.12
N GLY A 638 -37.19 -9.72 4.97
CA GLY A 638 -38.17 -10.70 4.53
C GLY A 638 -39.47 -10.08 4.00
N ASN A 639 -39.46 -8.80 3.64
CA ASN A 639 -40.64 -8.14 3.05
C ASN A 639 -40.91 -8.67 1.65
N PRO A 640 -42.19 -8.77 1.25
CA PRO A 640 -42.53 -9.25 -0.09
C PRO A 640 -42.03 -8.27 -1.17
N ARG A 641 -41.64 -8.83 -2.30
CA ARG A 641 -41.21 -8.07 -3.47
C ARG A 641 -42.28 -7.04 -3.87
N PRO A 642 -41.94 -5.78 -4.12
CA PRO A 642 -42.87 -4.78 -4.61
C PRO A 642 -43.53 -5.17 -5.93
N ASP A 643 -44.86 -4.98 -6.06
CA ASP A 643 -45.65 -5.36 -7.26
C ASP A 643 -45.17 -4.67 -8.56
N TRP A 644 -44.54 -3.50 -8.44
CA TRP A 644 -44.01 -2.74 -9.59
C TRP A 644 -42.69 -3.27 -10.15
N VAL A 645 -42.00 -4.18 -9.46
CA VAL A 645 -40.77 -4.79 -9.94
C VAL A 645 -41.09 -5.77 -11.07
N PRO A 646 -40.66 -5.52 -12.31
CA PRO A 646 -40.99 -6.38 -13.44
C PRO A 646 -40.55 -7.84 -13.22
N THR A 647 -41.39 -8.78 -13.63
CA THR A 647 -41.02 -10.19 -13.77
C THR A 647 -40.25 -10.33 -15.09
N TRP A 648 -38.96 -10.05 -15.05
CA TRP A 648 -38.15 -10.01 -16.27
C TRP A 648 -37.72 -11.42 -16.69
N ASP A 649 -38.53 -12.09 -17.50
CA ASP A 649 -38.15 -13.38 -18.10
C ASP A 649 -36.87 -13.27 -18.94
N TRP A 650 -36.65 -12.14 -19.62
CA TRP A 650 -35.43 -11.85 -20.35
C TRP A 650 -34.18 -11.70 -19.42
N ALA A 651 -34.33 -11.24 -18.19
CA ALA A 651 -33.23 -11.15 -17.23
C ALA A 651 -32.78 -12.54 -16.76
N LYS A 652 -33.69 -13.51 -16.68
CA LYS A 652 -33.37 -14.92 -16.42
C LYS A 652 -32.54 -15.52 -17.54
N GLU A 653 -32.84 -15.17 -18.77
CA GLU A 653 -32.15 -15.67 -19.98
C GLU A 653 -30.74 -15.08 -20.12
N MET A 654 -30.60 -13.77 -19.84
CA MET A 654 -29.31 -13.07 -19.88
C MET A 654 -28.39 -13.38 -18.69
N LEU A 655 -28.94 -13.53 -17.49
CA LEU A 655 -28.15 -13.69 -16.28
C LEU A 655 -27.88 -15.17 -15.93
N GLY A 656 -28.50 -16.14 -16.56
CA GLY A 656 -28.26 -17.62 -16.55
C GLY A 656 -27.59 -18.30 -15.35
N ARG A 657 -27.26 -17.51 -14.31
CA ARG A 657 -26.46 -17.87 -13.15
C ARG A 657 -27.24 -17.94 -11.85
N TYR A 658 -28.50 -17.45 -11.84
CA TYR A 658 -29.25 -17.26 -10.61
C TYR A 658 -30.54 -18.05 -10.65
N GLU A 659 -30.84 -18.77 -9.57
CA GLU A 659 -32.16 -19.39 -9.35
C GLU A 659 -33.25 -18.30 -9.17
N SER A 660 -34.46 -18.60 -9.52
CA SER A 660 -35.53 -17.61 -9.74
C SER A 660 -35.91 -16.75 -8.51
N ASN A 661 -35.59 -17.19 -7.29
CA ASN A 661 -35.89 -16.46 -6.06
C ASN A 661 -34.78 -15.46 -5.67
N ASP A 662 -33.55 -15.64 -6.17
CA ASP A 662 -32.41 -14.79 -5.83
C ASP A 662 -32.11 -13.73 -6.89
N LEU A 663 -32.76 -13.78 -8.06
CA LEU A 663 -32.46 -12.88 -9.18
C LEU A 663 -32.68 -11.41 -8.81
N TYR A 664 -33.77 -11.11 -8.11
CA TYR A 664 -34.09 -9.74 -7.70
C TYR A 664 -33.07 -9.21 -6.69
N HIS A 665 -32.74 -10.01 -5.67
CA HIS A 665 -31.69 -9.70 -4.71
C HIS A 665 -30.33 -9.49 -5.42
N ALA A 666 -29.98 -10.33 -6.37
CA ALA A 666 -28.75 -10.21 -7.15
C ALA A 666 -28.69 -8.92 -7.97
N VAL A 667 -29.79 -8.53 -8.66
CA VAL A 667 -29.85 -7.30 -9.45
C VAL A 667 -29.73 -6.06 -8.56
N VAL A 668 -30.41 -6.03 -7.43
CA VAL A 668 -30.32 -4.93 -6.46
C VAL A 668 -28.89 -4.82 -5.89
N SER A 669 -28.28 -5.96 -5.52
CA SER A 669 -26.92 -6.01 -5.02
C SER A 669 -25.86 -5.57 -6.06
N ASP A 670 -26.01 -6.02 -7.32
CA ASP A 670 -25.11 -5.62 -8.40
C ASP A 670 -25.23 -4.12 -8.71
N THR A 671 -26.47 -3.58 -8.73
CA THR A 671 -26.70 -2.15 -8.89
C THR A 671 -26.07 -1.35 -7.75
N LEU A 672 -26.17 -1.84 -6.52
CA LEU A 672 -25.54 -1.22 -5.36
C LEU A 672 -24.02 -1.20 -5.50
N ILE A 673 -23.40 -2.32 -5.93
CA ILE A 673 -21.95 -2.40 -6.18
C ILE A 673 -21.52 -1.40 -7.25
N ILE A 674 -22.28 -1.27 -8.34
CA ILE A 674 -21.97 -0.33 -9.44
C ILE A 674 -22.06 1.12 -8.95
N THR A 675 -23.12 1.46 -8.19
CA THR A 675 -23.27 2.82 -7.65
C THR A 675 -22.18 3.16 -6.64
N MET A 676 -21.80 2.22 -5.76
CA MET A 676 -20.69 2.40 -4.82
C MET A 676 -19.38 2.69 -5.53
N LYS A 677 -19.05 1.90 -6.57
CA LYS A 677 -17.83 2.11 -7.37
C LYS A 677 -17.89 3.43 -8.14
N GLY A 678 -19.02 3.78 -8.72
CA GLY A 678 -19.23 5.03 -9.46
C GLY A 678 -19.08 6.27 -8.57
N ILE A 679 -19.68 6.28 -7.39
CA ILE A 679 -19.55 7.37 -6.42
C ILE A 679 -18.09 7.49 -5.95
N ALA A 680 -17.45 6.38 -5.61
CA ALA A 680 -16.06 6.38 -5.16
C ALA A 680 -15.10 6.90 -6.24
N ALA A 681 -15.24 6.44 -7.47
CA ALA A 681 -14.44 6.90 -8.61
C ALA A 681 -14.66 8.38 -8.89
N GLY A 682 -15.93 8.84 -8.91
CA GLY A 682 -16.28 10.21 -9.14
C GLY A 682 -15.80 11.17 -8.05
N MET A 683 -15.83 10.74 -6.78
CA MET A 683 -15.27 11.50 -5.66
C MET A 683 -13.74 11.39 -5.57
N GLN A 684 -13.10 10.53 -6.38
CA GLN A 684 -11.67 10.21 -6.27
C GLN A 684 -11.29 9.82 -4.82
N ASN A 685 -12.15 9.04 -4.21
CA ASN A 685 -11.94 8.57 -2.85
C ASN A 685 -12.26 7.08 -2.81
N THR A 686 -11.24 6.30 -2.89
CA THR A 686 -11.30 4.83 -2.94
C THR A 686 -11.00 4.19 -1.57
N GLY A 687 -11.25 4.91 -0.53
CA GLY A 687 -11.11 4.44 0.86
C GLY A 687 -10.01 5.06 1.67
#